data_bd1744267990d50b14f8d8c0231c9120
#
_entry.id   bd1744267990d50b14f8d8c0231c9120
#
_cell.length_a   1.000
_cell.length_b   1.000
_cell.length_c   1.000
_cell.angle_alpha   90.00
_cell.angle_beta   90.00
_cell.angle_gamma   90.00
#
_symmetry.space_group_name_H-M   'P 1'
#
loop_
_entity.id
_entity.type
_entity.pdbx_description
1 polymer ?
#
loop_
_entity_poly.entity_id
_entity_poly.type
_entity_poly.pdbx_seq_one_letter_code
_entity_poly.pdbx_strand_id
1 'polypeptide(L)'
;MSTPVIAASTTAALSTPTTAVPVIALDHVNIEIDGHALQVPKGSMIIQAADKIGVNIPRFCYHDKLPIAANCRMCLVEVEKSPKPQPACATPVMEGMKIHTQSERALSAQRNVMEFLLINHPLDCPICDQGGECELQDVAMGYGRSVSRFTEDKRVVADEDLGPLIATEMTRCIHCTRCVRFMDEIAGTSEIGGMGRGETLEIGTYIGRSISTELSGNIIDLCPVGALTNKVFRFRARPWELVARAHIGYHDSLHSNLYLHTRRGEAMRAVPRDNEAINESWLSDRDRFSHEALTHPDRAIKPRVKSGGIWRDADWPGAISFVKDHLREITTLHGADQLGVLVGGTASAEDYLLLNRFARGLGSNNIDHRLRQLDFSDDMARSLAPKLSAPLADIEHARAILLMGCNPRYNAPLLGHRVRKAWKRGAKVYAINPADFDFHFQLEQKLIGHAQNQVGYALALAKAAAEASATAAPAELAPLLTGALVSDNARAMIDSLMANQPSRILFGEHAAQHPSAAVLRACAKFVAAVTGAGFDEIPDTSNAAAAWRMGAVPHRSVGGVSVATPGLNARQMIEQPRRAYILCAAEINDFALGNHVLEAIAKADCVIVIGSFVNPTLETLAHVILPSALPPETEGTYVNAEGIVQTVQAATKASVDVRACWRILRVLGAEMGLPGFVFNDYAELHAELTEALALNLAQPGVCELSVPARSHERGLVLQALTSIYSTDAVLRRSAALQATVIAAKPAVHLHPDDALGIGVSAGAAVTLGSAILAVEIDRSVPKGGFLVAAGLDSTLDLPITGSVVQLQKR
;
A
#
# COMPACT_ATOMS: atom_id res chain seq x y z
N MET A 1 -12.38 39.41 -19.53
CA MET A 1 -13.20 39.60 -18.30
C MET A 1 -12.45 38.93 -17.18
N SER A 2 -12.13 39.68 -16.17
CA SER A 2 -11.10 39.49 -15.15
C SER A 2 -11.44 38.34 -14.16
N THR A 3 -10.48 37.45 -13.95
CA THR A 3 -10.50 36.45 -12.86
C THR A 3 -10.01 37.08 -11.55
N PRO A 4 -10.63 36.83 -10.40
CA PRO A 4 -10.13 37.33 -9.12
C PRO A 4 -9.02 36.47 -8.56
N VAL A 5 -7.94 37.09 -8.17
CA VAL A 5 -6.82 36.54 -7.39
C VAL A 5 -7.27 36.32 -5.95
N ILE A 6 -7.20 35.12 -5.42
CA ILE A 6 -7.43 34.82 -4.00
C ILE A 6 -6.07 34.92 -3.29
N ALA A 7 -6.02 35.81 -2.31
CA ALA A 7 -4.85 36.06 -1.47
C ALA A 7 -4.61 34.88 -0.51
N ALA A 8 -3.35 34.44 -0.44
CA ALA A 8 -2.91 33.43 0.54
C ALA A 8 -2.74 34.08 1.92
N SER A 9 -3.38 33.51 2.93
CA SER A 9 -3.18 33.86 4.34
C SER A 9 -1.92 33.17 4.88
N THR A 10 -0.98 33.99 5.34
CA THR A 10 0.23 33.57 6.03
C THR A 10 -0.08 33.14 7.46
N THR A 11 0.06 31.85 7.76
CA THR A 11 0.15 31.34 9.14
C THR A 11 1.62 31.25 9.54
N ALA A 12 1.98 31.91 10.63
CA ALA A 12 3.31 31.92 11.21
C ALA A 12 3.64 30.51 11.79
N ALA A 13 4.67 29.87 11.25
CA ALA A 13 5.23 28.64 11.79
C ALA A 13 6.27 28.96 12.87
N LEU A 14 6.12 28.36 14.04
CA LEU A 14 7.12 28.32 15.11
C LEU A 14 8.32 27.48 14.63
N SER A 15 9.46 28.13 14.45
CA SER A 15 10.71 27.50 14.04
C SER A 15 11.43 26.83 15.22
N THR A 16 11.50 25.50 15.21
CA THR A 16 12.54 24.75 15.95
C THR A 16 13.84 24.78 15.16
N PRO A 17 15.03 24.87 15.78
CA PRO A 17 16.28 24.93 15.06
C PRO A 17 16.60 23.53 14.47
N THR A 18 16.44 23.39 13.17
CA THR A 18 16.93 22.25 12.41
C THR A 18 18.45 22.46 12.22
N THR A 19 19.25 21.54 12.73
CA THR A 19 20.67 21.47 12.41
C THR A 19 20.83 21.26 10.91
N ALA A 20 21.24 22.28 10.22
CA ALA A 20 21.46 22.28 8.79
C ALA A 20 22.57 21.27 8.44
N VAL A 21 22.22 20.24 7.68
CA VAL A 21 23.20 19.43 6.95
C VAL A 21 23.98 20.40 6.04
N PRO A 22 25.33 20.35 5.99
CA PRO A 22 26.11 21.24 5.15
C PRO A 22 25.70 21.05 3.69
N VAL A 23 25.06 22.06 3.13
CA VAL A 23 24.80 22.15 1.70
C VAL A 23 26.17 22.31 1.04
N ILE A 24 26.65 21.23 0.41
CA ILE A 24 27.81 21.32 -0.47
C ILE A 24 27.44 22.30 -1.55
N ALA A 25 28.10 23.47 -1.60
CA ALA A 25 27.91 24.44 -2.65
C ALA A 25 28.25 23.74 -3.97
N LEU A 26 27.21 23.39 -4.77
CA LEU A 26 27.42 22.83 -6.09
C LEU A 26 28.09 23.89 -6.96
N ASP A 27 29.26 23.58 -7.51
CA ASP A 27 29.87 24.38 -8.55
C ASP A 27 28.85 24.54 -9.70
N HIS A 28 28.54 25.77 -10.05
CA HIS A 28 27.65 26.08 -11.15
C HIS A 28 28.45 26.45 -12.39
N VAL A 29 27.92 26.11 -13.54
CA VAL A 29 28.46 26.47 -14.85
C VAL A 29 27.45 27.33 -15.61
N ASN A 30 27.94 28.30 -16.37
CA ASN A 30 27.14 29.15 -17.22
C ASN A 30 27.09 28.55 -18.62
N ILE A 31 25.90 28.37 -19.14
CA ILE A 31 25.64 27.82 -20.50
C ILE A 31 24.61 28.67 -21.21
N GLU A 32 24.45 28.44 -22.51
CA GLU A 32 23.46 29.07 -23.34
C GLU A 32 22.69 28.00 -24.10
N ILE A 33 21.35 28.02 -24.04
CA ILE A 33 20.48 27.13 -24.82
C ILE A 33 19.54 27.99 -25.65
N ASP A 34 19.63 27.89 -26.99
CA ASP A 34 18.83 28.64 -27.96
C ASP A 34 18.80 30.16 -27.66
N GLY A 35 19.95 30.73 -27.26
CA GLY A 35 20.08 32.14 -26.93
C GLY A 35 19.73 32.50 -25.47
N HIS A 36 19.24 31.57 -24.69
CA HIS A 36 18.95 31.78 -23.26
C HIS A 36 20.14 31.41 -22.39
N ALA A 37 20.73 32.41 -21.73
CA ALA A 37 21.78 32.19 -20.76
C ALA A 37 21.20 31.64 -19.43
N LEU A 38 21.79 30.57 -18.90
CA LEU A 38 21.38 29.96 -17.65
C LEU A 38 22.56 29.43 -16.84
N GLN A 39 22.41 29.41 -15.53
CA GLN A 39 23.35 28.85 -14.59
C GLN A 39 22.80 27.52 -14.06
N VAL A 40 23.57 26.45 -14.18
CA VAL A 40 23.15 25.09 -13.76
C VAL A 40 24.25 24.39 -12.99
N PRO A 41 23.94 23.44 -12.11
CA PRO A 41 24.94 22.67 -11.40
C PRO A 41 25.86 21.93 -12.39
N LYS A 42 27.14 21.96 -12.14
CA LYS A 42 28.16 21.21 -12.87
C LYS A 42 27.81 19.71 -12.86
N GLY A 43 27.87 19.06 -14.01
CA GLY A 43 27.50 17.66 -14.18
C GLY A 43 26.02 17.42 -14.53
N SER A 44 25.18 18.47 -14.54
CA SER A 44 23.83 18.34 -15.13
C SER A 44 23.92 17.96 -16.59
N MET A 45 22.96 17.17 -17.08
CA MET A 45 22.86 16.88 -18.50
C MET A 45 22.19 18.02 -19.26
N ILE A 46 22.50 18.19 -20.55
CA ILE A 46 21.89 19.24 -21.40
C ILE A 46 20.37 19.17 -21.32
N ILE A 47 19.78 17.95 -21.37
CA ILE A 47 18.33 17.74 -21.33
C ILE A 47 17.70 18.28 -20.04
N GLN A 48 18.38 18.05 -18.90
CA GLN A 48 17.94 18.55 -17.58
C GLN A 48 18.00 20.08 -17.48
N ALA A 49 19.01 20.68 -18.10
CA ALA A 49 19.13 22.13 -18.19
C ALA A 49 18.05 22.75 -19.09
N ALA A 50 17.73 22.10 -20.23
CA ALA A 50 16.69 22.54 -21.14
C ALA A 50 15.29 22.46 -20.50
N ASP A 51 14.99 21.37 -19.78
CA ASP A 51 13.71 21.16 -19.08
C ASP A 51 13.45 22.26 -18.04
N LYS A 52 14.50 22.73 -17.33
CA LYS A 52 14.37 23.82 -16.33
C LYS A 52 13.87 25.15 -16.92
N ILE A 53 14.16 25.41 -18.19
CA ILE A 53 13.74 26.63 -18.89
C ILE A 53 12.57 26.39 -19.86
N GLY A 54 11.95 25.20 -19.81
CA GLY A 54 10.81 24.83 -20.64
C GLY A 54 11.15 24.58 -22.12
N VAL A 55 12.43 24.39 -22.48
CA VAL A 55 12.85 24.01 -23.83
C VAL A 55 12.70 22.48 -23.99
N ASN A 56 11.71 22.07 -24.79
CA ASN A 56 11.45 20.66 -25.04
C ASN A 56 12.43 20.06 -26.04
N ILE A 57 13.23 19.07 -25.61
CA ILE A 57 14.06 18.25 -26.48
C ILE A 57 13.39 16.89 -26.62
N PRO A 58 13.10 16.42 -27.87
CA PRO A 58 12.39 15.16 -28.09
C PRO A 58 13.21 13.97 -27.57
N ARG A 59 12.54 13.01 -26.91
CA ARG A 59 13.20 11.88 -26.23
C ARG A 59 12.29 10.66 -26.16
N PHE A 60 12.88 9.44 -26.07
CA PHE A 60 12.15 8.21 -25.75
C PHE A 60 12.82 7.41 -24.65
N CYS A 61 14.15 7.19 -24.71
CA CYS A 61 14.80 6.36 -23.69
C CYS A 61 15.03 7.08 -22.38
N TYR A 62 15.16 8.40 -22.37
CA TYR A 62 15.37 9.20 -21.15
C TYR A 62 14.07 9.28 -20.33
N HIS A 63 14.25 9.12 -19.03
CA HIS A 63 13.24 9.33 -18.00
C HIS A 63 13.95 9.79 -16.73
N ASP A 64 13.42 10.79 -16.02
CA ASP A 64 14.09 11.46 -14.90
C ASP A 64 14.40 10.52 -13.73
N LYS A 65 13.54 9.52 -13.52
CA LYS A 65 13.66 8.55 -12.43
C LYS A 65 14.45 7.28 -12.80
N LEU A 66 14.95 7.18 -14.03
CA LEU A 66 15.66 6.01 -14.50
C LEU A 66 17.10 6.36 -14.92
N PRO A 67 18.06 5.44 -14.81
CA PRO A 67 19.42 5.63 -15.31
C PRO A 67 19.42 5.97 -16.80
N ILE A 68 20.41 6.78 -17.22
CA ILE A 68 20.54 7.21 -18.60
C ILE A 68 20.96 6.03 -19.48
N ALA A 69 20.19 5.73 -20.52
CA ALA A 69 20.51 4.69 -21.50
C ALA A 69 21.21 5.22 -22.77
N ALA A 70 20.87 6.44 -23.21
CA ALA A 70 21.41 7.11 -24.39
C ALA A 70 21.28 6.29 -25.70
N ASN A 71 20.31 5.36 -25.81
CA ASN A 71 20.20 4.40 -26.91
C ASN A 71 19.28 4.85 -28.05
N CYS A 72 18.18 5.59 -27.78
CA CYS A 72 17.23 6.00 -28.84
C CYS A 72 17.75 7.12 -29.75
N ARG A 73 18.69 7.94 -29.30
CA ARG A 73 19.28 9.05 -30.04
C ARG A 73 18.31 10.16 -30.49
N MET A 74 17.06 10.15 -30.03
CA MET A 74 16.08 11.15 -30.46
C MET A 74 16.44 12.56 -29.95
N CYS A 75 17.15 12.67 -28.83
CA CYS A 75 17.53 13.91 -28.18
C CYS A 75 18.83 14.55 -28.72
N LEU A 76 19.15 14.34 -30.00
CA LEU A 76 20.34 14.93 -30.61
C LEU A 76 20.16 16.45 -30.76
N VAL A 77 21.13 17.22 -30.25
CA VAL A 77 21.22 18.67 -30.36
C VAL A 77 22.57 19.10 -30.94
N GLU A 78 22.65 20.32 -31.48
CA GLU A 78 23.92 20.88 -31.89
C GLU A 78 24.58 21.59 -30.70
N VAL A 79 25.86 21.29 -30.51
CA VAL A 79 26.72 22.00 -29.53
C VAL A 79 27.80 22.71 -30.34
N GLU A 80 27.99 24.02 -30.14
CA GLU A 80 29.01 24.78 -30.84
C GLU A 80 30.40 24.12 -30.66
N LYS A 81 31.21 24.16 -31.71
CA LYS A 81 32.56 23.56 -31.76
C LYS A 81 32.55 22.01 -31.72
N SER A 82 31.38 21.36 -31.63
CA SER A 82 31.29 19.89 -31.78
C SER A 82 31.18 19.47 -33.23
N PRO A 83 31.98 18.50 -33.71
CA PRO A 83 31.92 18.04 -35.06
C PRO A 83 30.65 17.23 -35.40
N LYS A 84 29.93 16.76 -34.38
CA LYS A 84 28.72 15.91 -34.52
C LYS A 84 27.64 16.36 -33.53
N PRO A 85 26.36 16.20 -33.87
CA PRO A 85 25.28 16.37 -32.91
C PRO A 85 25.49 15.50 -31.67
N GLN A 86 25.16 16.04 -30.48
CA GLN A 86 25.36 15.39 -29.19
C GLN A 86 24.02 14.93 -28.58
N PRO A 87 23.97 13.78 -27.91
CA PRO A 87 22.78 13.32 -27.23
C PRO A 87 22.58 14.13 -25.92
N ALA A 88 21.56 14.98 -25.89
CA ALA A 88 21.32 15.88 -24.76
C ALA A 88 21.10 15.14 -23.42
N CYS A 89 20.57 13.91 -23.46
CA CYS A 89 20.34 13.12 -22.24
C CYS A 89 21.61 12.55 -21.61
N ALA A 90 22.75 12.49 -22.34
CA ALA A 90 23.99 11.86 -21.89
C ALA A 90 25.22 12.77 -22.04
N THR A 91 25.01 14.03 -22.40
CA THR A 91 26.09 15.01 -22.53
C THR A 91 26.03 15.96 -21.31
N PRO A 92 27.03 15.91 -20.40
CA PRO A 92 27.10 16.84 -19.29
C PRO A 92 27.44 18.25 -19.77
N VAL A 93 26.86 19.25 -19.08
CA VAL A 93 27.12 20.65 -19.37
C VAL A 93 28.51 21.08 -18.92
N MET A 94 29.13 22.00 -19.67
CA MET A 94 30.44 22.60 -19.36
C MET A 94 30.36 24.10 -19.45
N GLU A 95 31.27 24.81 -18.76
CA GLU A 95 31.32 26.27 -18.74
C GLU A 95 31.44 26.85 -20.17
N GLY A 96 30.60 27.83 -20.46
CA GLY A 96 30.55 28.53 -21.77
C GLY A 96 29.97 27.69 -22.91
N MET A 97 29.34 26.54 -22.63
CA MET A 97 28.72 25.68 -23.65
C MET A 97 27.50 26.39 -24.27
N LYS A 98 27.47 26.42 -25.61
CA LYS A 98 26.34 26.93 -26.38
C LYS A 98 25.65 25.79 -27.12
N ILE A 99 24.35 25.66 -26.92
CA ILE A 99 23.52 24.55 -27.38
C ILE A 99 22.39 25.10 -28.25
N HIS A 100 22.19 24.49 -29.41
CA HIS A 100 21.11 24.82 -30.34
C HIS A 100 20.21 23.60 -30.55
N THR A 101 18.97 23.66 -30.06
CA THR A 101 18.02 22.56 -30.14
C THR A 101 17.21 22.59 -31.43
N GLN A 102 17.08 23.75 -32.06
CA GLN A 102 16.28 24.03 -33.26
C GLN A 102 17.13 24.34 -34.49
N SER A 103 18.46 24.15 -34.46
CA SER A 103 19.29 24.32 -35.66
C SER A 103 18.92 23.32 -36.76
N GLU A 104 19.19 23.67 -38.05
CA GLU A 104 18.97 22.76 -39.19
C GLU A 104 19.65 21.42 -38.99
N ARG A 105 20.83 21.45 -38.36
CA ARG A 105 21.63 20.24 -38.09
C ARG A 105 20.97 19.36 -37.02
N ALA A 106 20.44 19.95 -35.96
CA ALA A 106 19.71 19.24 -34.90
C ALA A 106 18.41 18.64 -35.45
N LEU A 107 17.60 19.44 -36.14
CA LEU A 107 16.34 19.00 -36.71
C LEU A 107 16.54 17.92 -37.79
N SER A 108 17.59 18.02 -38.64
CA SER A 108 17.91 16.97 -39.63
C SER A 108 18.30 15.66 -38.95
N ALA A 109 19.09 15.72 -37.86
CA ALA A 109 19.45 14.54 -37.10
C ALA A 109 18.23 13.87 -36.46
N GLN A 110 17.34 14.66 -35.81
CA GLN A 110 16.11 14.18 -35.18
C GLN A 110 15.15 13.55 -36.18
N ARG A 111 14.98 14.16 -37.40
CA ARG A 111 14.18 13.59 -38.49
C ARG A 111 14.71 12.23 -38.96
N ASN A 112 16.02 12.09 -39.10
CA ASN A 112 16.62 10.83 -39.50
C ASN A 112 16.47 9.75 -38.44
N VAL A 113 16.60 10.10 -37.16
CA VAL A 113 16.36 9.15 -36.06
C VAL A 113 14.90 8.72 -36.03
N MET A 114 13.96 9.67 -36.19
CA MET A 114 12.53 9.35 -36.22
C MET A 114 12.18 8.41 -37.35
N GLU A 115 12.72 8.66 -38.55
CA GLU A 115 12.55 7.75 -39.72
C GLU A 115 13.06 6.34 -39.39
N PHE A 116 14.24 6.22 -38.75
CA PHE A 116 14.81 4.94 -38.36
C PHE A 116 13.92 4.20 -37.34
N LEU A 117 13.37 4.89 -36.34
CA LEU A 117 12.45 4.29 -35.34
C LEU A 117 11.14 3.80 -35.98
N LEU A 118 10.70 4.42 -37.09
CA LEU A 118 9.46 4.06 -37.79
C LEU A 118 9.61 2.95 -38.80
N ILE A 119 10.83 2.57 -39.23
CA ILE A 119 11.10 1.55 -40.26
C ILE A 119 10.30 0.27 -39.98
N ASN A 120 10.43 -0.29 -38.78
CA ASN A 120 9.77 -1.54 -38.38
C ASN A 120 8.49 -1.32 -37.54
N HIS A 121 8.15 -0.08 -37.22
CA HIS A 121 6.94 0.18 -36.43
C HIS A 121 5.69 -0.12 -37.26
N PRO A 122 4.73 -0.96 -36.77
CA PRO A 122 3.55 -1.35 -37.55
C PRO A 122 2.54 -0.19 -37.67
N LEU A 123 1.67 -0.25 -38.67
CA LEU A 123 0.61 0.74 -38.89
C LEU A 123 -0.64 0.44 -38.06
N ASP A 124 -0.45 0.19 -36.78
CA ASP A 124 -1.47 -0.30 -35.85
C ASP A 124 -2.22 0.81 -35.05
N CYS A 125 -1.94 2.08 -35.31
CA CYS A 125 -2.53 3.18 -34.51
C CYS A 125 -4.05 3.06 -34.34
N PRO A 126 -4.85 2.66 -35.34
CA PRO A 126 -6.30 2.50 -35.17
C PRO A 126 -6.71 1.42 -34.18
N ILE A 127 -5.91 0.38 -33.98
CA ILE A 127 -6.18 -0.74 -33.07
C ILE A 127 -5.28 -0.73 -31.83
N CYS A 128 -4.31 0.18 -31.75
CA CYS A 128 -3.37 0.30 -30.64
C CYS A 128 -3.99 1.09 -29.50
N ASP A 129 -4.00 0.53 -28.28
CA ASP A 129 -4.55 1.23 -27.08
C ASP A 129 -3.77 2.50 -26.70
N GLN A 130 -2.50 2.62 -27.11
CA GLN A 130 -1.69 3.82 -26.92
C GLN A 130 -2.12 4.97 -27.86
N GLY A 131 -2.94 4.70 -28.90
CA GLY A 131 -3.34 5.70 -29.89
C GLY A 131 -4.07 6.88 -29.24
N GLY A 132 -3.49 8.09 -29.37
CA GLY A 132 -3.98 9.34 -28.79
C GLY A 132 -3.27 9.78 -27.49
N GLU A 133 -2.40 8.94 -26.93
CA GLU A 133 -1.50 9.26 -25.80
C GLU A 133 -0.08 8.69 -26.06
N CYS A 134 0.30 8.53 -27.31
CA CYS A 134 1.53 7.85 -27.73
C CYS A 134 2.66 8.87 -27.95
N GLU A 135 3.73 8.80 -27.14
CA GLU A 135 4.91 9.67 -27.31
C GLU A 135 5.50 9.55 -28.73
N LEU A 136 5.49 8.34 -29.33
CA LEU A 136 5.99 8.13 -30.68
C LEU A 136 5.14 8.88 -31.73
N GLN A 137 3.81 8.87 -31.61
CA GLN A 137 2.93 9.63 -32.50
C GLN A 137 3.21 11.14 -32.40
N ASP A 138 3.27 11.69 -31.18
CA ASP A 138 3.44 13.12 -30.96
C ASP A 138 4.81 13.60 -31.47
N VAL A 139 5.87 12.85 -31.16
CA VAL A 139 7.22 13.17 -31.64
C VAL A 139 7.35 12.97 -33.16
N ALA A 140 6.68 11.95 -33.75
CA ALA A 140 6.68 11.76 -35.20
C ALA A 140 5.99 12.91 -35.93
N MET A 141 4.89 13.44 -35.37
CA MET A 141 4.20 14.61 -35.94
C MET A 141 5.04 15.89 -35.83
N GLY A 142 5.71 16.10 -34.69
CA GLY A 142 6.50 17.31 -34.45
C GLY A 142 7.86 17.33 -35.17
N TYR A 143 8.51 16.18 -35.27
CA TYR A 143 9.92 16.09 -35.72
C TYR A 143 10.14 15.11 -36.86
N GLY A 144 9.14 14.38 -37.36
CA GLY A 144 9.25 13.38 -38.39
C GLY A 144 9.12 13.96 -39.78
N ARG A 145 9.08 13.06 -40.77
CA ARG A 145 8.77 13.34 -42.17
C ARG A 145 7.34 12.90 -42.48
N SER A 146 6.70 13.52 -43.47
CA SER A 146 5.36 13.17 -43.96
C SER A 146 5.33 11.93 -44.88
N VAL A 147 6.49 11.50 -45.37
CA VAL A 147 6.61 10.40 -46.33
C VAL A 147 7.64 9.40 -45.84
N SER A 148 7.30 8.11 -45.88
CA SER A 148 8.24 7.01 -45.68
C SER A 148 8.99 6.69 -46.97
N ARG A 149 10.31 6.44 -46.87
CA ARG A 149 11.17 5.97 -47.97
C ARG A 149 11.44 4.47 -47.86
N PHE A 150 10.94 3.82 -46.81
CA PHE A 150 11.15 2.41 -46.55
C PHE A 150 10.15 1.57 -47.34
N THR A 151 10.65 0.63 -48.14
CA THR A 151 9.86 -0.20 -49.05
C THR A 151 9.97 -1.70 -48.80
N GLU A 152 10.77 -2.09 -47.80
CA GLU A 152 10.96 -3.49 -47.37
C GLU A 152 9.88 -3.92 -46.39
N ASP A 153 9.75 -5.23 -46.17
CA ASP A 153 8.82 -5.79 -45.19
C ASP A 153 9.23 -5.41 -43.76
N LYS A 154 8.22 -5.08 -42.94
CA LYS A 154 8.43 -4.75 -41.52
C LYS A 154 8.64 -6.02 -40.72
N ARG A 155 9.55 -5.96 -39.74
CA ARG A 155 9.78 -7.05 -38.79
C ARG A 155 8.52 -7.32 -37.96
N VAL A 156 8.27 -8.60 -37.70
CA VAL A 156 7.25 -9.07 -36.74
C VAL A 156 7.95 -9.76 -35.58
N VAL A 157 7.53 -9.45 -34.38
CA VAL A 157 8.04 -10.03 -33.12
C VAL A 157 6.90 -10.77 -32.42
N ALA A 158 7.19 -11.95 -31.87
CA ALA A 158 6.22 -12.72 -31.13
C ALA A 158 5.87 -12.02 -29.79
N ASP A 159 4.63 -12.14 -29.38
CA ASP A 159 4.17 -11.62 -28.11
C ASP A 159 4.35 -12.66 -27.00
N GLU A 160 4.99 -12.27 -25.90
CA GLU A 160 5.12 -13.09 -24.71
C GLU A 160 4.02 -12.75 -23.69
N ASP A 161 3.55 -13.73 -22.95
CA ASP A 161 2.59 -13.49 -21.85
C ASP A 161 3.32 -13.06 -20.58
N LEU A 162 3.22 -11.78 -20.24
CA LEU A 162 3.79 -11.21 -19.02
C LEU A 162 2.88 -11.36 -17.78
N GLY A 163 1.76 -12.05 -17.92
CA GLY A 163 0.80 -12.27 -16.84
C GLY A 163 -0.56 -11.56 -17.05
N PRO A 164 -1.43 -11.52 -16.04
CA PRO A 164 -2.80 -11.01 -16.17
C PRO A 164 -2.92 -9.49 -16.26
N LEU A 165 -1.89 -8.75 -15.88
CA LEU A 165 -1.96 -7.28 -15.75
C LEU A 165 -1.53 -6.53 -17.00
N ILE A 166 -0.57 -7.09 -17.77
CA ILE A 166 0.12 -6.39 -18.86
C ILE A 166 -0.14 -7.13 -20.17
N ALA A 167 -0.65 -6.42 -21.14
CA ALA A 167 -0.77 -6.90 -22.51
C ALA A 167 0.45 -6.49 -23.33
N THR A 168 0.94 -7.40 -24.16
CA THR A 168 2.11 -7.24 -25.00
C THR A 168 1.72 -7.17 -26.48
N GLU A 169 2.42 -6.35 -27.23
CA GLU A 169 2.41 -6.22 -28.69
C GLU A 169 3.82 -5.82 -29.13
N MET A 170 4.75 -6.78 -29.05
CA MET A 170 6.19 -6.48 -29.07
C MET A 170 6.69 -6.01 -30.44
N THR A 171 5.95 -6.23 -31.49
CA THR A 171 6.22 -5.62 -32.79
C THR A 171 6.22 -4.08 -32.74
N ARG A 172 5.50 -3.47 -31.81
CA ARG A 172 5.45 -2.01 -31.61
C ARG A 172 6.63 -1.47 -30.82
N CYS A 173 7.45 -2.34 -30.21
CA CYS A 173 8.57 -1.95 -29.35
C CYS A 173 9.66 -1.18 -30.12
N ILE A 174 10.08 -0.02 -29.58
CA ILE A 174 11.16 0.82 -30.12
C ILE A 174 12.50 0.65 -29.37
N HIS A 175 12.63 -0.38 -28.56
CA HIS A 175 13.82 -0.75 -27.78
C HIS A 175 14.38 0.39 -26.90
N CYS A 176 13.52 1.22 -26.34
CA CYS A 176 13.92 2.32 -25.46
C CYS A 176 14.48 1.84 -24.10
N THR A 177 14.24 0.60 -23.73
CA THR A 177 14.68 -0.05 -22.49
C THR A 177 14.15 0.59 -21.18
N ARG A 178 13.13 1.45 -21.22
CA ARG A 178 12.54 2.03 -19.98
C ARG A 178 12.00 0.93 -19.08
N CYS A 179 11.28 -0.07 -19.61
CA CYS A 179 10.74 -1.20 -18.84
C CYS A 179 11.85 -2.05 -18.18
N VAL A 180 12.92 -2.36 -18.91
CA VAL A 180 14.06 -3.14 -18.39
C VAL A 180 14.71 -2.40 -17.23
N ARG A 181 15.03 -1.11 -17.43
CA ARG A 181 15.67 -0.29 -16.38
C ARG A 181 14.75 -0.07 -15.17
N PHE A 182 13.45 0.01 -15.37
CA PHE A 182 12.50 0.08 -14.26
C PHE A 182 12.52 -1.20 -13.43
N MET A 183 12.49 -2.36 -14.09
CA MET A 183 12.53 -3.64 -13.39
C MET A 183 13.81 -3.79 -12.57
N ASP A 184 14.96 -3.48 -13.14
CA ASP A 184 16.25 -3.54 -12.45
C ASP A 184 16.39 -2.51 -11.32
N GLU A 185 16.06 -1.24 -11.60
CA GLU A 185 16.41 -0.13 -10.74
C GLU A 185 15.37 0.14 -9.65
N ILE A 186 14.09 0.04 -10.00
CA ILE A 186 12.96 0.39 -9.14
C ILE A 186 12.36 -0.86 -8.50
N ALA A 187 11.91 -1.82 -9.31
CA ALA A 187 11.30 -3.07 -8.81
C ALA A 187 12.34 -4.03 -8.19
N GLY A 188 13.57 -4.03 -8.70
CA GLY A 188 14.65 -4.86 -8.17
C GLY A 188 14.67 -6.28 -8.70
N THR A 189 14.01 -6.52 -9.83
CA THR A 189 13.98 -7.81 -10.50
C THR A 189 14.57 -7.68 -11.91
N SER A 190 15.20 -8.72 -12.42
CA SER A 190 15.71 -8.78 -13.79
C SER A 190 14.84 -9.71 -14.64
N GLU A 191 13.51 -9.63 -14.48
CA GLU A 191 12.56 -10.53 -15.14
C GLU A 191 12.34 -10.18 -16.61
N ILE A 192 12.58 -8.91 -16.99
CA ILE A 192 12.52 -8.44 -18.38
C ILE A 192 13.91 -8.02 -18.80
N GLY A 193 14.34 -8.44 -19.98
CA GLY A 193 15.63 -8.11 -20.54
C GLY A 193 15.63 -8.00 -22.06
N GLY A 194 16.77 -7.61 -22.61
CA GLY A 194 17.01 -7.66 -24.06
C GLY A 194 17.65 -8.98 -24.46
N MET A 195 17.01 -9.72 -25.35
CA MET A 195 17.51 -10.98 -25.92
C MET A 195 17.95 -10.75 -27.35
N GLY A 196 18.97 -11.47 -27.80
CA GLY A 196 19.52 -11.28 -29.14
C GLY A 196 20.37 -10.02 -29.31
N ARG A 197 20.63 -9.63 -30.54
CA ARG A 197 21.42 -8.42 -30.89
C ARG A 197 21.08 -7.91 -32.28
N GLY A 198 21.35 -6.64 -32.53
CA GLY A 198 21.11 -6.03 -33.86
C GLY A 198 19.63 -6.11 -34.21
N GLU A 199 19.33 -6.60 -35.39
CA GLU A 199 17.95 -6.72 -35.91
C GLU A 199 17.12 -7.78 -35.18
N THR A 200 17.78 -8.74 -34.51
CA THR A 200 17.13 -9.79 -33.71
C THR A 200 17.00 -9.45 -32.23
N LEU A 201 17.32 -8.20 -31.83
CA LEU A 201 17.10 -7.76 -30.47
C LEU A 201 15.60 -7.73 -30.18
N GLU A 202 15.20 -8.38 -29.09
CA GLU A 202 13.82 -8.41 -28.59
C GLU A 202 13.81 -8.12 -27.09
N ILE A 203 12.77 -7.47 -26.62
CA ILE A 203 12.53 -7.25 -25.18
C ILE A 203 11.47 -8.24 -24.73
N GLY A 204 11.79 -9.03 -23.72
CA GLY A 204 10.87 -10.05 -23.20
C GLY A 204 11.38 -10.65 -21.90
N THR A 205 10.75 -11.74 -21.47
CA THR A 205 11.16 -12.51 -20.29
C THR A 205 12.15 -13.62 -20.70
N TYR A 206 13.16 -13.85 -19.88
CA TYR A 206 14.23 -14.80 -20.22
C TYR A 206 13.76 -16.25 -20.41
N ILE A 207 12.71 -16.67 -19.70
CA ILE A 207 12.21 -18.06 -19.70
C ILE A 207 10.68 -18.16 -19.81
N GLY A 208 10.03 -17.15 -20.43
CA GLY A 208 8.57 -17.15 -20.61
C GLY A 208 7.79 -17.17 -19.28
N ARG A 209 8.31 -16.58 -18.21
CA ARG A 209 7.63 -16.48 -16.91
C ARG A 209 6.88 -15.17 -16.81
N SER A 210 5.73 -15.21 -16.13
CA SER A 210 5.01 -14.01 -15.74
C SER A 210 5.82 -13.16 -14.76
N ILE A 211 5.63 -11.85 -14.81
CA ILE A 211 6.26 -10.90 -13.89
C ILE A 211 5.72 -11.10 -12.49
N SER A 212 6.60 -11.06 -11.48
CA SER A 212 6.31 -11.38 -10.08
C SER A 212 6.49 -10.20 -9.12
N THR A 213 6.64 -8.96 -9.61
CA THR A 213 6.74 -7.77 -8.75
C THR A 213 5.40 -7.09 -8.55
N GLU A 214 5.20 -6.53 -7.38
CA GLU A 214 4.04 -5.74 -6.95
C GLU A 214 3.98 -4.34 -7.59
N LEU A 215 4.97 -3.99 -8.40
CA LEU A 215 5.09 -2.70 -9.11
C LEU A 215 5.02 -2.87 -10.64
N SER A 216 4.66 -4.05 -11.12
CA SER A 216 4.75 -4.42 -12.55
C SER A 216 4.01 -3.46 -13.47
N GLY A 217 2.84 -2.97 -13.07
CA GLY A 217 2.00 -2.08 -13.88
C GLY A 217 2.64 -0.75 -14.27
N ASN A 218 3.71 -0.32 -13.60
CA ASN A 218 4.39 0.93 -13.96
C ASN A 218 5.09 0.89 -15.32
N ILE A 219 5.44 -0.30 -15.83
CA ILE A 219 6.03 -0.40 -17.18
C ILE A 219 5.01 -0.06 -18.28
N ILE A 220 3.72 -0.06 -17.99
CA ILE A 220 2.67 0.39 -18.91
C ILE A 220 2.81 1.89 -19.16
N ASP A 221 2.91 2.70 -18.09
CA ASP A 221 3.02 4.15 -18.19
C ASP A 221 4.40 4.57 -18.75
N LEU A 222 5.45 3.80 -18.44
CA LEU A 222 6.80 4.06 -18.90
C LEU A 222 7.00 3.73 -20.39
N CYS A 223 6.17 2.85 -20.96
CA CYS A 223 6.31 2.46 -22.35
C CYS A 223 5.84 3.60 -23.26
N PRO A 224 6.74 4.21 -24.07
CA PRO A 224 6.38 5.36 -24.89
C PRO A 224 5.51 4.99 -26.11
N VAL A 225 5.24 3.70 -26.28
CA VAL A 225 4.48 3.13 -27.40
C VAL A 225 3.52 2.05 -26.91
N GLY A 226 2.62 1.59 -27.75
CA GLY A 226 1.65 0.54 -27.42
C GLY A 226 2.22 -0.89 -27.39
N ALA A 227 3.49 -1.06 -27.03
CA ALA A 227 4.11 -2.38 -26.90
C ALA A 227 3.73 -3.06 -25.57
N LEU A 228 3.60 -2.29 -24.50
CA LEU A 228 3.13 -2.73 -23.17
C LEU A 228 1.93 -1.87 -22.80
N THR A 229 0.78 -2.50 -22.60
CA THR A 229 -0.48 -1.82 -22.33
C THR A 229 -1.24 -2.49 -21.17
N ASN A 230 -2.21 -1.79 -20.61
CA ASN A 230 -3.05 -2.31 -19.52
C ASN A 230 -3.99 -3.40 -20.04
N LYS A 231 -3.78 -4.66 -19.63
CA LYS A 231 -4.56 -5.82 -20.10
C LYS A 231 -6.04 -5.74 -19.73
N VAL A 232 -6.34 -5.18 -18.53
CA VAL A 232 -7.72 -4.99 -18.04
C VAL A 232 -8.46 -3.91 -18.80
N PHE A 233 -7.76 -2.86 -19.21
CA PHE A 233 -8.32 -1.74 -19.97
C PHE A 233 -8.35 -1.97 -21.47
N ARG A 234 -7.67 -2.99 -21.98
CA ARG A 234 -7.46 -3.22 -23.42
C ARG A 234 -8.74 -3.13 -24.23
N PHE A 235 -8.75 -2.27 -25.28
CA PHE A 235 -9.86 -2.03 -26.21
C PHE A 235 -11.16 -1.46 -25.62
N ARG A 236 -11.13 -0.92 -24.40
CA ARG A 236 -12.35 -0.42 -23.71
C ARG A 236 -12.69 1.03 -24.07
N ALA A 237 -11.69 1.89 -24.24
CA ALA A 237 -11.90 3.31 -24.56
C ALA A 237 -10.65 3.94 -25.17
N ARG A 238 -10.84 5.14 -25.74
CA ARG A 238 -9.74 5.99 -26.21
C ARG A 238 -9.43 7.08 -25.18
N PRO A 239 -8.18 7.60 -25.13
CA PRO A 239 -7.77 8.59 -24.11
C PRO A 239 -8.65 9.84 -24.09
N TRP A 240 -9.08 10.32 -25.25
CA TRP A 240 -9.96 11.50 -25.35
C TRP A 240 -11.40 11.28 -24.90
N GLU A 241 -11.83 10.04 -24.66
CA GLU A 241 -13.12 9.70 -24.08
C GLU A 241 -13.10 9.68 -22.56
N LEU A 242 -11.90 9.76 -21.96
CA LEU A 242 -11.68 9.57 -20.53
C LEU A 242 -11.67 10.91 -19.81
N VAL A 243 -12.24 10.92 -18.61
CA VAL A 243 -12.16 12.04 -17.68
C VAL A 243 -11.26 11.62 -16.51
N ALA A 244 -10.15 12.34 -16.31
CA ALA A 244 -9.26 12.13 -15.19
C ALA A 244 -9.85 12.72 -13.90
N ARG A 245 -9.97 11.92 -12.85
CA ARG A 245 -10.42 12.31 -11.52
C ARG A 245 -9.31 12.03 -10.51
N ALA A 246 -8.84 13.08 -9.83
CA ALA A 246 -7.83 12.95 -8.79
C ALA A 246 -8.37 12.09 -7.63
N HIS A 247 -7.59 11.11 -7.22
CA HIS A 247 -7.91 10.20 -6.13
C HIS A 247 -6.63 9.72 -5.42
N ILE A 248 -6.77 8.82 -4.46
CA ILE A 248 -5.66 8.17 -3.75
C ILE A 248 -5.79 6.65 -3.81
N GLY A 249 -4.68 5.94 -3.64
CA GLY A 249 -4.66 4.53 -3.27
C GLY A 249 -5.14 4.39 -1.83
N TYR A 250 -6.11 3.52 -1.60
CA TYR A 250 -6.73 3.30 -0.29
C TYR A 250 -6.54 1.88 0.24
N HIS A 251 -5.47 1.21 -0.21
CA HIS A 251 -5.17 -0.18 0.18
C HIS A 251 -4.00 -0.28 1.16
N ASP A 252 -3.22 0.78 1.31
CA ASP A 252 -2.18 0.91 2.35
C ASP A 252 -2.17 2.30 2.96
N SER A 253 -1.39 2.45 4.03
CA SER A 253 -1.31 3.68 4.79
C SER A 253 -0.47 4.80 4.17
N LEU A 254 0.07 4.63 2.95
CA LEU A 254 0.81 5.70 2.27
C LEU A 254 -0.11 6.64 1.50
N HIS A 255 -1.24 6.13 1.01
CA HIS A 255 -2.21 6.85 0.20
C HIS A 255 -1.56 7.46 -1.05
N SER A 256 -1.01 6.60 -1.91
CA SER A 256 -0.42 6.98 -3.19
C SER A 256 -1.36 7.85 -4.01
N ASN A 257 -0.84 8.91 -4.63
CA ASN A 257 -1.65 9.81 -5.43
C ASN A 257 -1.85 9.24 -6.84
N LEU A 258 -3.10 9.25 -7.32
CA LEU A 258 -3.46 8.70 -8.63
C LEU A 258 -4.57 9.50 -9.31
N TYR A 259 -4.76 9.27 -10.59
CA TYR A 259 -5.97 9.61 -11.31
C TYR A 259 -6.77 8.34 -11.62
N LEU A 260 -8.06 8.37 -11.30
CA LEU A 260 -9.00 7.42 -11.89
C LEU A 260 -9.51 8.02 -13.21
N HIS A 261 -9.26 7.31 -14.29
CA HIS A 261 -9.80 7.62 -15.59
C HIS A 261 -11.18 6.99 -15.72
N THR A 262 -12.18 7.82 -15.97
CA THR A 262 -13.57 7.40 -16.02
C THR A 262 -14.19 7.70 -17.36
N ARG A 263 -15.15 6.87 -17.78
CA ARG A 263 -16.00 7.08 -18.95
C ARG A 263 -17.45 6.87 -18.56
N ARG A 264 -18.29 7.89 -18.76
CA ARG A 264 -19.73 7.88 -18.38
C ARG A 264 -20.00 7.55 -16.90
N GLY A 265 -19.03 7.84 -16.01
CA GLY A 265 -19.12 7.58 -14.57
C GLY A 265 -18.64 6.20 -14.13
N GLU A 266 -18.15 5.36 -15.04
CA GLU A 266 -17.52 4.07 -14.76
C GLU A 266 -15.99 4.19 -14.75
N ALA A 267 -15.32 3.55 -13.79
CA ALA A 267 -13.86 3.50 -13.74
C ALA A 267 -13.33 2.61 -14.86
N MET A 268 -12.37 3.13 -15.62
CA MET A 268 -11.75 2.43 -16.73
C MET A 268 -10.34 1.96 -16.41
N ARG A 269 -9.53 2.82 -15.78
CA ARG A 269 -8.15 2.53 -15.34
C ARG A 269 -7.70 3.52 -14.29
N ALA A 270 -6.65 3.16 -13.53
CA ALA A 270 -5.92 4.08 -12.67
C ALA A 270 -4.53 4.34 -13.24
N VAL A 271 -4.07 5.59 -13.15
CA VAL A 271 -2.72 6.01 -13.55
C VAL A 271 -2.10 6.87 -12.45
N PRO A 272 -0.76 6.93 -12.32
CA PRO A 272 -0.12 7.70 -11.28
C PRO A 272 -0.39 9.21 -11.45
N ARG A 273 -0.47 9.90 -10.32
CA ARG A 273 -0.39 11.35 -10.21
C ARG A 273 0.87 11.67 -9.41
N ASP A 274 1.76 12.41 -10.02
CA ASP A 274 3.06 12.72 -9.43
C ASP A 274 2.94 13.39 -8.08
N ASN A 275 3.64 12.83 -7.09
CA ASN A 275 3.83 13.41 -5.77
C ASN A 275 5.18 12.93 -5.20
N GLU A 276 6.21 13.77 -5.29
CA GLU A 276 7.58 13.41 -4.89
C GLU A 276 7.69 12.99 -3.43
N ALA A 277 6.85 13.54 -2.55
CA ALA A 277 6.88 13.23 -1.12
C ALA A 277 6.33 11.82 -0.84
N ILE A 278 5.32 11.36 -1.56
CA ILE A 278 4.60 10.11 -1.29
C ILE A 278 5.01 9.00 -2.27
N ASN A 279 4.51 9.07 -3.51
CA ASN A 279 4.63 8.00 -4.49
C ASN A 279 5.57 8.32 -5.66
N GLU A 280 6.25 9.46 -5.67
CA GLU A 280 6.99 9.94 -6.85
C GLU A 280 6.07 9.91 -8.09
N SER A 281 6.39 9.07 -9.06
CA SER A 281 5.59 8.83 -10.27
C SER A 281 5.09 7.38 -10.37
N TRP A 282 5.03 6.65 -9.25
CA TRP A 282 4.77 5.22 -9.24
C TRP A 282 3.45 4.86 -8.56
N LEU A 283 2.87 3.72 -8.95
CA LEU A 283 1.76 3.07 -8.26
C LEU A 283 2.08 1.61 -7.97
N SER A 284 1.52 1.08 -6.88
CA SER A 284 1.44 -0.36 -6.68
C SER A 284 0.40 -0.97 -7.63
N ASP A 285 0.59 -2.25 -7.97
CA ASP A 285 -0.37 -2.95 -8.83
C ASP A 285 -1.74 -3.03 -8.17
N ARG A 286 -1.83 -3.13 -6.84
CA ARG A 286 -3.10 -3.11 -6.13
C ARG A 286 -3.85 -1.78 -6.28
N ASP A 287 -3.16 -0.64 -6.23
CA ASP A 287 -3.79 0.68 -6.45
C ASP A 287 -4.21 0.87 -7.91
N ARG A 288 -3.47 0.25 -8.84
CA ARG A 288 -3.72 0.35 -10.28
C ARG A 288 -4.92 -0.47 -10.75
N PHE A 289 -5.10 -1.69 -10.22
CA PHE A 289 -6.06 -2.66 -10.77
C PHE A 289 -7.26 -2.93 -9.87
N SER A 290 -7.31 -2.44 -8.64
CA SER A 290 -8.41 -2.66 -7.70
C SER A 290 -9.77 -2.13 -8.19
N HIS A 291 -9.78 -1.22 -9.16
CA HIS A 291 -11.01 -0.66 -9.73
C HIS A 291 -11.93 -1.71 -10.39
N GLU A 292 -11.42 -2.90 -10.76
CA GLU A 292 -12.24 -4.01 -11.26
C GLU A 292 -13.34 -4.41 -10.28
N ALA A 293 -13.06 -4.32 -8.98
CA ALA A 293 -14.01 -4.69 -7.93
C ALA A 293 -15.26 -3.80 -7.89
N LEU A 294 -15.21 -2.59 -8.47
CA LEU A 294 -16.38 -1.69 -8.54
C LEU A 294 -17.58 -2.30 -9.28
N THR A 295 -17.34 -3.22 -10.20
CA THR A 295 -18.36 -3.90 -11.00
C THR A 295 -18.52 -5.39 -10.66
N HIS A 296 -17.92 -5.86 -9.55
CA HIS A 296 -17.96 -7.26 -9.16
C HIS A 296 -19.41 -7.70 -8.82
N PRO A 297 -19.82 -8.95 -9.15
CA PRO A 297 -21.16 -9.47 -8.85
C PRO A 297 -21.56 -9.43 -7.36
N ASP A 298 -20.60 -9.56 -6.44
CA ASP A 298 -20.86 -9.49 -4.99
C ASP A 298 -21.23 -8.08 -4.50
N ARG A 299 -21.29 -7.08 -5.37
CA ARG A 299 -21.67 -5.72 -4.96
C ARG A 299 -23.04 -5.69 -4.33
N ALA A 300 -23.12 -5.17 -3.10
CA ALA A 300 -24.37 -4.82 -2.46
C ALA A 300 -24.95 -3.57 -3.15
N ILE A 301 -26.07 -3.71 -3.85
CA ILE A 301 -26.67 -2.63 -4.65
C ILE A 301 -28.02 -2.16 -4.14
N LYS A 302 -28.65 -2.91 -3.20
CA LYS A 302 -29.95 -2.57 -2.57
C LYS A 302 -29.92 -2.92 -1.09
N PRO A 303 -30.67 -2.17 -0.24
CA PRO A 303 -30.91 -2.61 1.12
C PRO A 303 -31.67 -3.95 1.13
N ARG A 304 -31.27 -4.83 2.05
CA ARG A 304 -31.91 -6.14 2.22
C ARG A 304 -32.12 -6.41 3.71
N VAL A 305 -33.24 -7.01 4.07
CA VAL A 305 -33.58 -7.44 5.43
C VAL A 305 -33.93 -8.92 5.46
N LYS A 306 -33.51 -9.62 6.53
CA LYS A 306 -33.81 -11.05 6.73
C LYS A 306 -35.01 -11.18 7.67
N SER A 307 -36.12 -11.71 7.18
CA SER A 307 -37.31 -11.93 7.96
C SER A 307 -37.71 -13.41 7.90
N GLY A 308 -37.79 -14.06 9.07
CA GLY A 308 -38.07 -15.48 9.15
C GLY A 308 -37.03 -16.35 8.42
N GLY A 309 -35.75 -15.92 8.40
CA GLY A 309 -34.68 -16.64 7.72
C GLY A 309 -34.59 -16.40 6.21
N ILE A 310 -35.48 -15.60 5.63
CA ILE A 310 -35.57 -15.34 4.19
C ILE A 310 -35.14 -13.89 3.91
N TRP A 311 -34.23 -13.70 2.97
CA TRP A 311 -33.81 -12.38 2.49
C TRP A 311 -34.89 -11.75 1.60
N ARG A 312 -35.16 -10.45 1.84
CA ARG A 312 -36.04 -9.63 1.03
C ARG A 312 -35.40 -8.29 0.72
N ASP A 313 -35.54 -7.81 -0.50
CA ASP A 313 -35.19 -6.44 -0.83
C ASP A 313 -36.08 -5.49 -0.01
N ALA A 314 -35.49 -4.43 0.51
CA ALA A 314 -36.16 -3.40 1.29
C ALA A 314 -35.91 -2.02 0.67
N ASP A 315 -36.80 -1.08 0.94
CA ASP A 315 -36.50 0.32 0.73
C ASP A 315 -35.66 0.87 1.92
N TRP A 316 -35.06 2.04 1.73
CA TRP A 316 -34.25 2.65 2.76
C TRP A 316 -35.01 2.92 4.09
N PRO A 317 -36.26 3.52 4.07
CA PRO A 317 -37.03 3.69 5.29
C PRO A 317 -37.27 2.39 6.06
N GLY A 318 -37.67 1.33 5.34
CA GLY A 318 -37.92 0.02 5.93
C GLY A 318 -36.65 -0.61 6.55
N ALA A 319 -35.53 -0.55 5.85
CA ALA A 319 -34.26 -1.05 6.37
C ALA A 319 -33.74 -0.26 7.59
N ILE A 320 -33.87 1.05 7.58
CA ILE A 320 -33.51 1.92 8.72
C ILE A 320 -34.41 1.65 9.93
N SER A 321 -35.76 1.50 9.70
CA SER A 321 -36.69 1.15 10.79
C SER A 321 -36.33 -0.20 11.40
N PHE A 322 -36.00 -1.20 10.57
CA PHE A 322 -35.59 -2.52 11.03
C PHE A 322 -34.37 -2.41 12.01
N VAL A 323 -33.34 -1.67 11.61
CA VAL A 323 -32.14 -1.46 12.44
C VAL A 323 -32.49 -0.75 13.74
N LYS A 324 -33.26 0.35 13.64
CA LYS A 324 -33.69 1.15 14.80
C LYS A 324 -34.45 0.30 15.84
N ASP A 325 -35.44 -0.48 15.37
CA ASP A 325 -36.32 -1.24 16.26
C ASP A 325 -35.52 -2.33 17.00
N HIS A 326 -34.65 -3.09 16.28
CA HIS A 326 -33.81 -4.13 16.90
C HIS A 326 -32.76 -3.55 17.84
N LEU A 327 -32.09 -2.45 17.48
CA LEU A 327 -31.12 -1.82 18.38
C LEU A 327 -31.78 -1.27 19.63
N ARG A 328 -32.97 -0.65 19.55
CA ARG A 328 -33.74 -0.18 20.71
C ARG A 328 -34.17 -1.34 21.59
N GLU A 329 -34.65 -2.42 21.00
CA GLU A 329 -35.04 -3.61 21.75
C GLU A 329 -33.85 -4.16 22.55
N ILE A 330 -32.73 -4.42 21.87
CA ILE A 330 -31.53 -5.01 22.49
C ILE A 330 -30.94 -4.09 23.58
N THR A 331 -30.80 -2.79 23.29
CA THR A 331 -30.24 -1.85 24.29
C THR A 331 -31.17 -1.65 25.50
N THR A 332 -32.46 -1.73 25.32
CA THR A 332 -33.44 -1.60 26.41
C THR A 332 -33.53 -2.86 27.28
N LEU A 333 -33.55 -4.04 26.65
CA LEU A 333 -33.71 -5.30 27.38
C LEU A 333 -32.40 -5.84 27.98
N HIS A 334 -31.29 -5.60 27.31
CA HIS A 334 -30.02 -6.25 27.63
C HIS A 334 -28.88 -5.28 27.97
N GLY A 335 -29.11 -3.98 27.77
CA GLY A 335 -28.09 -2.94 28.00
C GLY A 335 -27.33 -2.53 26.76
N ALA A 336 -26.84 -1.31 26.76
CA ALA A 336 -26.13 -0.72 25.62
C ALA A 336 -24.77 -1.40 25.33
N ASP A 337 -24.14 -1.99 26.35
CA ASP A 337 -22.89 -2.75 26.23
C ASP A 337 -23.03 -4.02 25.37
N GLN A 338 -24.26 -4.44 25.05
CA GLN A 338 -24.54 -5.56 24.15
C GLN A 338 -24.41 -5.21 22.66
N LEU A 339 -24.13 -3.95 22.34
CA LEU A 339 -23.77 -3.52 20.98
C LEU A 339 -22.26 -3.54 20.83
N GLY A 340 -21.75 -4.23 19.79
CA GLY A 340 -20.38 -4.19 19.29
C GLY A 340 -20.30 -3.54 17.90
N VAL A 341 -19.33 -2.65 17.70
CA VAL A 341 -19.09 -1.99 16.41
C VAL A 341 -17.68 -2.35 15.93
N LEU A 342 -17.61 -3.05 14.79
CA LEU A 342 -16.39 -3.55 14.19
C LEU A 342 -16.22 -2.93 12.81
N VAL A 343 -15.09 -2.23 12.61
CA VAL A 343 -14.90 -1.36 11.43
C VAL A 343 -13.68 -1.81 10.64
N GLY A 344 -13.83 -1.93 9.32
CA GLY A 344 -12.73 -2.25 8.41
C GLY A 344 -11.78 -1.07 8.17
N GLY A 345 -10.58 -1.38 7.72
CA GLY A 345 -9.48 -0.42 7.57
C GLY A 345 -9.59 0.54 6.38
N THR A 346 -10.58 0.38 5.51
CA THR A 346 -10.80 1.24 4.32
C THR A 346 -11.86 2.32 4.52
N ALA A 347 -12.50 2.36 5.71
CA ALA A 347 -13.50 3.38 6.05
C ALA A 347 -12.86 4.78 6.09
N SER A 348 -13.66 5.81 5.78
CA SER A 348 -13.21 7.19 5.83
C SER A 348 -13.12 7.73 7.27
N ALA A 349 -12.44 8.84 7.47
CA ALA A 349 -12.37 9.49 8.78
C ALA A 349 -13.75 9.95 9.27
N GLU A 350 -14.62 10.37 8.35
CA GLU A 350 -16.03 10.70 8.59
C GLU A 350 -16.80 9.49 9.15
N ASP A 351 -16.57 8.31 8.55
CA ASP A 351 -17.25 7.09 8.98
C ASP A 351 -16.81 6.69 10.39
N TYR A 352 -15.50 6.76 10.69
CA TYR A 352 -14.99 6.50 12.04
C TYR A 352 -15.54 7.48 13.08
N LEU A 353 -15.58 8.79 12.74
CA LEU A 353 -16.14 9.83 13.61
C LEU A 353 -17.61 9.54 13.95
N LEU A 354 -18.41 9.24 12.92
CA LEU A 354 -19.83 9.00 13.09
C LEU A 354 -20.13 7.67 13.78
N LEU A 355 -19.36 6.61 13.52
CA LEU A 355 -19.49 5.33 14.22
C LEU A 355 -19.12 5.45 15.71
N ASN A 356 -18.07 6.18 16.04
CA ASN A 356 -17.72 6.49 17.42
C ASN A 356 -18.87 7.24 18.12
N ARG A 357 -19.38 8.30 17.49
CA ARG A 357 -20.52 9.09 18.00
C ARG A 357 -21.78 8.23 18.14
N PHE A 358 -22.06 7.35 17.20
CA PHE A 358 -23.22 6.47 17.20
C PHE A 358 -23.15 5.44 18.35
N ALA A 359 -22.03 4.71 18.46
CA ALA A 359 -21.84 3.71 19.49
C ALA A 359 -21.94 4.33 20.90
N ARG A 360 -21.18 5.41 21.14
CA ARG A 360 -21.16 6.07 22.45
C ARG A 360 -22.45 6.83 22.77
N GLY A 361 -23.10 7.38 21.75
CA GLY A 361 -24.42 8.01 21.90
C GLY A 361 -25.49 7.02 22.34
N LEU A 362 -25.39 5.74 21.95
CA LEU A 362 -26.23 4.65 22.47
C LEU A 362 -25.79 4.13 23.83
N GLY A 363 -24.63 4.53 24.34
CA GLY A 363 -24.06 4.09 25.61
C GLY A 363 -23.09 2.92 25.52
N SER A 364 -22.68 2.49 24.31
CA SER A 364 -21.68 1.44 24.12
C SER A 364 -20.30 2.03 23.84
N ASN A 365 -19.27 1.54 24.54
CA ASN A 365 -17.86 1.82 24.26
C ASN A 365 -17.19 0.70 23.45
N ASN A 366 -17.94 -0.32 23.01
CA ASN A 366 -17.43 -1.46 22.27
C ASN A 366 -17.33 -1.10 20.78
N ILE A 367 -16.29 -0.37 20.42
CA ILE A 367 -15.95 -0.02 19.05
C ILE A 367 -14.47 -0.27 18.80
N ASP A 368 -14.12 -0.97 17.70
CA ASP A 368 -12.73 -1.20 17.34
C ASP A 368 -12.57 -1.39 15.82
N HIS A 369 -11.43 -0.93 15.28
CA HIS A 369 -11.03 -1.09 13.89
C HIS A 369 -9.88 -2.10 13.72
N ARG A 370 -9.27 -2.56 14.81
CA ARG A 370 -8.07 -3.41 14.80
C ARG A 370 -8.44 -4.88 14.75
N LEU A 371 -9.08 -5.29 13.67
CA LEU A 371 -9.68 -6.62 13.52
C LEU A 371 -8.64 -7.75 13.49
N ARG A 372 -7.39 -7.45 13.09
CA ARG A 372 -6.28 -8.41 13.00
C ARG A 372 -5.35 -8.39 14.21
N GLN A 373 -5.50 -7.44 15.12
CA GLN A 373 -4.65 -7.33 16.29
C GLN A 373 -4.96 -8.45 17.30
N LEU A 374 -3.92 -9.08 17.87
CA LEU A 374 -4.04 -10.14 18.86
C LEU A 374 -3.66 -9.70 20.28
N ASP A 375 -2.83 -8.67 20.42
CA ASP A 375 -2.35 -8.16 21.70
C ASP A 375 -2.74 -6.68 21.87
N PHE A 376 -3.48 -6.39 22.90
CA PHE A 376 -4.02 -5.07 23.26
C PHE A 376 -3.48 -4.56 24.60
N SER A 377 -2.48 -5.25 25.18
CA SER A 377 -2.00 -4.96 26.54
C SER A 377 -1.34 -3.60 26.69
N ASP A 378 -0.82 -3.02 25.59
CA ASP A 378 -0.20 -1.69 25.61
C ASP A 378 -1.13 -0.54 25.16
N ASP A 379 -2.44 -0.78 25.02
CA ASP A 379 -3.40 0.23 24.52
C ASP A 379 -3.32 1.56 25.28
N MET A 380 -3.18 1.51 26.60
CA MET A 380 -3.09 2.72 27.44
C MET A 380 -1.76 3.45 27.29
N ALA A 381 -0.68 2.76 26.90
CA ALA A 381 0.66 3.32 26.74
C ALA A 381 0.95 3.84 25.31
N ARG A 382 -0.01 3.67 24.39
CA ARG A 382 0.17 4.09 22.99
C ARG A 382 0.04 5.60 22.81
N SER A 383 0.75 6.13 21.80
CA SER A 383 0.54 7.49 21.27
C SER A 383 -0.87 7.62 20.66
N LEU A 384 -1.23 8.83 20.20
CA LEU A 384 -2.55 9.08 19.60
C LEU A 384 -2.85 8.13 18.43
N ALA A 385 -1.86 7.92 17.56
CA ALA A 385 -1.98 7.02 16.41
C ALA A 385 -0.60 6.47 16.01
N PRO A 386 -0.52 5.29 15.37
CA PRO A 386 0.70 4.82 14.74
C PRO A 386 1.10 5.79 13.61
N LYS A 387 2.39 6.09 13.50
CA LYS A 387 2.91 6.99 12.45
C LYS A 387 4.40 6.81 12.22
N LEU A 388 4.87 7.34 11.10
CA LEU A 388 6.30 7.54 10.84
C LEU A 388 6.86 8.68 11.69
N SER A 389 8.10 8.56 12.13
CA SER A 389 8.80 9.56 12.95
C SER A 389 9.35 10.73 12.13
N ALA A 390 9.43 10.58 10.80
CA ALA A 390 9.85 11.59 9.84
C ALA A 390 9.20 11.34 8.47
N PRO A 391 9.32 12.27 7.52
CA PRO A 391 8.78 12.13 6.17
C PRO A 391 9.21 10.83 5.48
N LEU A 392 8.32 10.24 4.70
CA LEU A 392 8.56 9.01 3.92
C LEU A 392 9.79 9.16 3.01
N ALA A 393 9.96 10.33 2.40
CA ALA A 393 11.10 10.62 1.54
C ALA A 393 12.45 10.54 2.28
N ASP A 394 12.48 10.79 3.60
CA ASP A 394 13.73 10.75 4.38
C ASP A 394 14.22 9.31 4.62
N ILE A 395 13.35 8.31 4.46
CA ILE A 395 13.75 6.90 4.60
C ILE A 395 14.82 6.51 3.58
N GLU A 396 14.79 7.09 2.38
CA GLU A 396 15.81 6.81 1.35
C GLU A 396 17.21 7.36 1.68
N HIS A 397 17.33 8.19 2.73
CA HIS A 397 18.58 8.76 3.23
C HIS A 397 19.08 8.06 4.50
N ALA A 398 18.34 7.09 5.04
CA ALA A 398 18.79 6.28 6.16
C ALA A 398 20.06 5.51 5.80
N ARG A 399 20.97 5.36 6.78
CA ARG A 399 22.22 4.58 6.63
C ARG A 399 22.16 3.22 7.29
N ALA A 400 21.24 3.03 8.24
CA ALA A 400 20.91 1.73 8.80
C ALA A 400 19.40 1.62 9.00
N ILE A 401 18.81 0.46 8.64
CA ILE A 401 17.37 0.21 8.76
C ILE A 401 17.17 -1.18 9.39
N LEU A 402 16.36 -1.25 10.45
CA LEU A 402 15.89 -2.50 11.01
C LEU A 402 14.41 -2.70 10.65
N LEU A 403 14.10 -3.77 9.92
CA LEU A 403 12.75 -4.22 9.60
C LEU A 403 12.28 -5.17 10.70
N MET A 404 11.38 -4.74 11.57
CA MET A 404 10.83 -5.57 12.64
C MET A 404 9.40 -5.99 12.33
N GLY A 405 9.19 -7.27 12.04
CA GLY A 405 7.90 -7.80 11.59
C GLY A 405 7.36 -7.03 10.40
N CYS A 406 8.22 -6.68 9.46
CA CYS A 406 7.93 -5.79 8.36
C CYS A 406 8.35 -6.41 7.02
N ASN A 407 7.39 -6.56 6.12
CA ASN A 407 7.65 -6.78 4.69
C ASN A 407 7.15 -5.57 3.90
N PRO A 408 7.95 -4.51 3.74
CA PRO A 408 7.50 -3.28 3.11
C PRO A 408 7.07 -3.46 1.66
N ARG A 409 7.58 -4.47 0.92
CA ARG A 409 7.11 -4.78 -0.43
C ARG A 409 5.61 -5.09 -0.47
N TYR A 410 5.09 -5.81 0.54
CA TYR A 410 3.68 -6.24 0.57
C TYR A 410 2.80 -5.36 1.44
N ASN A 411 3.34 -4.86 2.57
CA ASN A 411 2.56 -3.98 3.45
C ASN A 411 2.32 -2.61 2.81
N ALA A 412 3.39 -2.01 2.26
CA ALA A 412 3.37 -0.68 1.65
C ALA A 412 4.41 -0.63 0.51
N PRO A 413 4.08 -1.05 -0.72
CA PRO A 413 5.04 -1.25 -1.81
C PRO A 413 5.96 -0.06 -2.09
N LEU A 414 5.44 1.16 -2.01
CA LEU A 414 6.26 2.34 -2.24
C LEU A 414 7.17 2.70 -1.04
N LEU A 415 6.87 2.24 0.17
CA LEU A 415 7.82 2.23 1.28
C LEU A 415 8.96 1.24 0.99
N GLY A 416 8.63 0.06 0.43
CA GLY A 416 9.62 -0.93 -0.04
C GLY A 416 10.57 -0.32 -1.06
N HIS A 417 10.06 0.47 -2.00
CA HIS A 417 10.87 1.23 -2.96
C HIS A 417 11.82 2.22 -2.26
N ARG A 418 11.35 2.99 -1.25
CA ARG A 418 12.21 3.92 -0.48
C ARG A 418 13.32 3.19 0.29
N VAL A 419 13.01 2.05 0.93
CA VAL A 419 14.00 1.19 1.60
C VAL A 419 15.05 0.68 0.60
N ARG A 420 14.61 0.23 -0.58
CA ARG A 420 15.53 -0.19 -1.64
C ARG A 420 16.44 0.94 -2.13
N LYS A 421 15.92 2.18 -2.27
CA LYS A 421 16.74 3.36 -2.59
C LYS A 421 17.80 3.62 -1.52
N ALA A 422 17.46 3.50 -0.23
CA ALA A 422 18.44 3.60 0.86
C ALA A 422 19.52 2.52 0.74
N TRP A 423 19.13 1.26 0.53
CA TRP A 423 20.05 0.16 0.33
C TRP A 423 21.01 0.39 -0.86
N LYS A 424 20.52 0.86 -2.01
CA LYS A 424 21.34 1.23 -3.18
C LYS A 424 22.32 2.35 -2.89
N ARG A 425 22.03 3.23 -1.94
CA ARG A 425 22.93 4.27 -1.43
C ARG A 425 23.92 3.77 -0.38
N GLY A 426 23.90 2.48 -0.06
CA GLY A 426 24.80 1.81 0.88
C GLY A 426 24.27 1.69 2.30
N ALA A 427 22.97 1.87 2.53
CA ALA A 427 22.36 1.60 3.83
C ALA A 427 22.46 0.12 4.19
N LYS A 428 22.76 -0.16 5.45
CA LYS A 428 22.75 -1.50 6.02
C LYS A 428 21.33 -1.85 6.46
N VAL A 429 20.73 -2.89 5.87
CA VAL A 429 19.36 -3.30 6.19
C VAL A 429 19.37 -4.63 6.94
N TYR A 430 18.64 -4.66 8.05
CA TYR A 430 18.50 -5.79 8.97
C TYR A 430 17.03 -6.20 9.06
N ALA A 431 16.76 -7.47 9.42
CA ALA A 431 15.38 -7.91 9.61
C ALA A 431 15.23 -8.85 10.81
N ILE A 432 14.09 -8.69 11.52
CA ILE A 432 13.53 -9.67 12.46
C ILE A 432 12.13 -9.99 11.95
N ASN A 433 11.94 -11.15 11.30
CA ASN A 433 10.71 -11.46 10.57
C ASN A 433 10.21 -12.90 10.79
N PRO A 434 8.90 -13.17 10.55
CA PRO A 434 8.31 -14.51 10.64
C PRO A 434 8.71 -15.44 9.50
N ALA A 435 9.21 -14.89 8.39
CA ALA A 435 9.70 -15.61 7.23
C ALA A 435 10.88 -14.88 6.60
N ASP A 436 11.67 -15.60 5.82
CA ASP A 436 12.77 -15.05 5.03
C ASP A 436 12.23 -14.42 3.74
N PHE A 437 11.61 -13.26 3.86
CA PHE A 437 11.02 -12.55 2.73
C PHE A 437 12.08 -12.12 1.72
N ASP A 438 11.74 -12.25 0.46
CA ASP A 438 12.55 -11.70 -0.63
C ASP A 438 12.28 -10.19 -0.78
N PHE A 439 13.29 -9.38 -0.47
CA PHE A 439 13.23 -7.91 -0.61
C PHE A 439 13.75 -7.40 -1.95
N HIS A 440 14.17 -8.29 -2.86
CA HIS A 440 14.88 -7.97 -4.10
C HIS A 440 16.22 -7.22 -3.86
N PHE A 441 16.79 -7.37 -2.67
CA PHE A 441 18.13 -6.96 -2.29
C PHE A 441 18.63 -7.76 -1.08
N GLN A 442 19.95 -7.77 -0.85
CA GLN A 442 20.54 -8.52 0.26
C GLN A 442 20.43 -7.75 1.58
N LEU A 443 19.99 -8.44 2.62
CA LEU A 443 20.08 -7.96 4.00
C LEU A 443 21.49 -8.16 4.55
N GLU A 444 21.96 -7.22 5.38
CA GLU A 444 23.23 -7.36 6.10
C GLU A 444 23.18 -8.54 7.09
N GLN A 445 22.09 -8.62 7.86
CA GLN A 445 21.79 -9.74 8.76
C GLN A 445 20.29 -9.90 8.92
N LYS A 446 19.86 -11.13 9.25
CA LYS A 446 18.45 -11.45 9.49
C LYS A 446 18.29 -12.44 10.64
N LEU A 447 17.26 -12.25 11.46
CA LEU A 447 16.80 -13.13 12.50
C LEU A 447 15.38 -13.60 12.12
N ILE A 448 15.32 -14.78 11.51
CA ILE A 448 14.06 -15.36 11.04
C ILE A 448 13.61 -16.44 12.01
N GLY A 449 12.36 -16.34 12.46
CA GLY A 449 11.82 -17.29 13.43
C GLY A 449 10.31 -17.17 13.59
N HIS A 450 9.68 -18.28 14.02
CA HIS A 450 8.26 -18.28 14.35
C HIS A 450 7.95 -17.34 15.53
N ALA A 451 6.68 -17.05 15.83
CA ALA A 451 6.25 -16.04 16.79
C ALA A 451 6.99 -16.07 18.14
N GLN A 452 7.15 -17.26 18.73
CA GLN A 452 7.85 -17.38 20.02
C GLN A 452 9.34 -17.01 19.95
N ASN A 453 10.00 -17.21 18.80
CA ASN A 453 11.41 -16.85 18.60
C ASN A 453 11.58 -15.35 18.40
N GLN A 454 10.65 -14.68 17.72
CA GLN A 454 10.70 -13.24 17.47
C GLN A 454 10.74 -12.45 18.78
N VAL A 455 9.95 -12.85 19.79
CA VAL A 455 10.02 -12.24 21.12
C VAL A 455 11.41 -12.36 21.72
N GLY A 456 12.02 -13.55 21.63
CA GLY A 456 13.38 -13.77 22.14
C GLY A 456 14.42 -12.90 21.42
N TYR A 457 14.30 -12.73 20.11
CA TYR A 457 15.20 -11.86 19.32
C TYR A 457 15.03 -10.38 19.70
N ALA A 458 13.80 -9.92 19.90
CA ALA A 458 13.53 -8.53 20.29
C ALA A 458 14.08 -8.23 21.69
N LEU A 459 13.89 -9.14 22.66
CA LEU A 459 14.45 -9.01 24.00
C LEU A 459 15.97 -9.04 24.00
N ALA A 460 16.60 -9.91 23.20
CA ALA A 460 18.04 -9.96 23.02
C ALA A 460 18.59 -8.64 22.46
N LEU A 461 17.90 -8.06 21.48
CA LEU A 461 18.26 -6.78 20.87
C LEU A 461 18.16 -5.63 21.90
N ALA A 462 17.05 -5.57 22.64
CA ALA A 462 16.85 -4.57 23.69
C ALA A 462 17.90 -4.68 24.81
N LYS A 463 18.26 -5.90 25.22
CA LYS A 463 19.33 -6.13 26.20
C LYS A 463 20.69 -5.72 25.67
N ALA A 464 21.02 -6.06 24.39
CA ALA A 464 22.25 -5.60 23.75
C ALA A 464 22.35 -4.06 23.74
N ALA A 465 21.24 -3.37 23.45
CA ALA A 465 21.17 -1.91 23.46
C ALA A 465 21.43 -1.35 24.86
N ALA A 466 20.82 -1.93 25.90
CA ALA A 466 21.04 -1.54 27.30
C ALA A 466 22.53 -1.71 27.71
N GLU A 467 23.14 -2.84 27.32
CA GLU A 467 24.58 -3.14 27.60
C GLU A 467 25.50 -2.15 26.85
N ALA A 468 25.24 -1.87 25.57
CA ALA A 468 26.08 -1.01 24.75
C ALA A 468 26.09 0.47 25.21
N SER A 469 24.98 0.95 25.75
CA SER A 469 24.83 2.35 26.17
C SER A 469 24.90 2.56 27.68
N ALA A 470 24.98 1.51 28.48
CA ALA A 470 24.82 1.54 29.94
C ALA A 470 23.50 2.22 30.39
N THR A 471 22.45 2.18 29.55
CA THR A 471 21.16 2.79 29.85
C THR A 471 20.22 1.75 30.46
N ALA A 472 19.60 2.10 31.62
CA ALA A 472 18.61 1.23 32.23
C ALA A 472 17.35 1.12 31.36
N ALA A 473 16.86 -0.09 31.18
CA ALA A 473 15.59 -0.31 30.52
C ALA A 473 14.42 0.24 31.34
N PRO A 474 13.30 0.63 30.71
CA PRO A 474 12.09 1.01 31.40
C PRO A 474 11.61 -0.07 32.40
N ALA A 475 10.96 0.35 33.50
CA ALA A 475 10.60 -0.54 34.61
C ALA A 475 9.73 -1.74 34.14
N GLU A 476 8.86 -1.52 33.18
CA GLU A 476 7.98 -2.54 32.57
C GLU A 476 8.74 -3.55 31.70
N LEU A 477 9.87 -3.15 31.11
CA LEU A 477 10.68 -3.99 30.21
C LEU A 477 11.83 -4.70 30.94
N ALA A 478 12.41 -4.08 31.97
CA ALA A 478 13.61 -4.57 32.68
C ALA A 478 13.47 -6.02 33.20
N PRO A 479 12.33 -6.46 33.77
CA PRO A 479 12.19 -7.85 34.24
C PRO A 479 12.31 -8.87 33.11
N LEU A 480 11.80 -8.54 31.92
CA LEU A 480 11.83 -9.41 30.73
C LEU A 480 13.24 -9.56 30.14
N LEU A 481 14.11 -8.57 30.34
CA LEU A 481 15.49 -8.59 29.85
C LEU A 481 16.41 -9.48 30.68
N THR A 482 16.07 -9.76 31.94
CA THR A 482 16.94 -10.50 32.87
C THR A 482 17.33 -11.88 32.31
N GLY A 483 16.39 -12.60 31.70
CA GLY A 483 16.61 -13.94 31.11
C GLY A 483 17.01 -13.95 29.64
N ALA A 484 17.09 -12.79 28.98
CA ALA A 484 17.39 -12.72 27.56
C ALA A 484 18.88 -13.04 27.29
N LEU A 485 19.12 -13.84 26.26
CA LEU A 485 20.48 -14.20 25.80
C LEU A 485 20.86 -13.32 24.62
N VAL A 486 21.90 -12.53 24.78
CA VAL A 486 22.41 -11.63 23.75
C VAL A 486 23.31 -12.41 22.79
N SER A 487 22.96 -12.44 21.51
CA SER A 487 23.78 -13.03 20.46
C SER A 487 24.73 -11.99 19.84
N ASP A 488 25.80 -12.47 19.19
CA ASP A 488 26.71 -11.59 18.45
C ASP A 488 25.99 -10.81 17.33
N ASN A 489 24.99 -11.45 16.70
CA ASN A 489 24.16 -10.79 15.70
C ASN A 489 23.37 -9.60 16.30
N ALA A 490 22.80 -9.77 17.50
CA ALA A 490 22.08 -8.69 18.16
C ALA A 490 23.02 -7.51 18.51
N ARG A 491 24.24 -7.78 19.00
CA ARG A 491 25.26 -6.75 19.25
C ARG A 491 25.65 -6.01 17.97
N ALA A 492 25.95 -6.74 16.90
CA ALA A 492 26.32 -6.14 15.61
C ALA A 492 25.22 -5.25 15.01
N MET A 493 23.94 -5.65 15.17
CA MET A 493 22.80 -4.81 14.76
C MET A 493 22.73 -3.50 15.55
N ILE A 494 22.89 -3.56 16.88
CA ILE A 494 22.90 -2.37 17.74
C ILE A 494 24.06 -1.44 17.41
N ASP A 495 25.29 -1.99 17.31
CA ASP A 495 26.49 -1.22 16.97
C ASP A 495 26.31 -0.50 15.62
N SER A 496 25.69 -1.21 14.66
CA SER A 496 25.42 -0.61 13.35
C SER A 496 24.35 0.49 13.40
N LEU A 497 23.26 0.30 14.14
CA LEU A 497 22.24 1.34 14.30
C LEU A 497 22.80 2.59 14.97
N MET A 498 23.71 2.44 15.93
CA MET A 498 24.38 3.56 16.60
C MET A 498 25.37 4.27 15.67
N ALA A 499 26.19 3.52 14.94
CA ALA A 499 27.29 4.05 14.13
C ALA A 499 26.82 4.68 12.79
N ASN A 500 25.71 4.22 12.22
CA ASN A 500 25.25 4.61 10.88
C ASN A 500 24.00 5.49 10.96
N GLN A 501 24.18 6.73 11.40
CA GLN A 501 23.10 7.72 11.45
C GLN A 501 22.92 8.46 10.12
N PRO A 502 21.67 8.83 9.74
CA PRO A 502 20.42 8.54 10.42
C PRO A 502 20.06 7.05 10.28
N SER A 503 19.59 6.44 11.38
CA SER A 503 19.10 5.06 11.40
C SER A 503 17.60 5.00 11.70
N ARG A 504 16.94 3.90 11.29
CA ARG A 504 15.48 3.74 11.37
C ARG A 504 15.11 2.34 11.83
N ILE A 505 14.02 2.24 12.61
CA ILE A 505 13.37 0.97 12.94
C ILE A 505 11.96 1.02 12.37
N LEU A 506 11.69 0.22 11.34
CA LEU A 506 10.38 0.08 10.73
C LEU A 506 9.63 -1.07 11.42
N PHE A 507 8.62 -0.72 12.22
CA PHE A 507 7.75 -1.65 12.92
C PHE A 507 6.52 -1.91 12.06
N GLY A 508 6.45 -3.11 11.48
CA GLY A 508 5.46 -3.43 10.45
C GLY A 508 4.27 -4.25 10.95
N GLU A 509 3.44 -4.64 10.00
CA GLU A 509 2.18 -5.35 10.19
C GLU A 509 2.34 -6.65 10.99
N HIS A 510 3.34 -7.48 10.65
CA HIS A 510 3.53 -8.77 11.32
C HIS A 510 3.95 -8.61 12.79
N ALA A 511 4.63 -7.53 13.15
CA ALA A 511 4.92 -7.21 14.54
C ALA A 511 3.69 -6.61 15.26
N ALA A 512 2.90 -5.79 14.58
CA ALA A 512 1.69 -5.19 15.13
C ALA A 512 0.58 -6.24 15.40
N GLN A 513 0.49 -7.27 14.56
CA GLN A 513 -0.47 -8.38 14.67
C GLN A 513 0.06 -9.57 15.50
N HIS A 514 1.29 -9.47 16.03
CA HIS A 514 1.90 -10.53 16.81
C HIS A 514 1.17 -10.74 18.16
N PRO A 515 1.04 -12.00 18.67
CA PRO A 515 0.44 -12.27 19.98
C PRO A 515 1.13 -11.59 21.19
N SER A 516 2.34 -11.08 21.01
CA SER A 516 3.10 -10.27 21.98
C SER A 516 3.54 -8.93 21.37
N ALA A 517 2.68 -8.28 20.62
CA ALA A 517 2.98 -7.02 19.92
C ALA A 517 3.43 -5.91 20.87
N ALA A 518 2.89 -5.85 22.06
CA ALA A 518 3.25 -4.89 23.10
C ALA A 518 4.73 -5.01 23.52
N VAL A 519 5.22 -6.24 23.71
CA VAL A 519 6.62 -6.51 24.05
C VAL A 519 7.54 -6.15 22.89
N LEU A 520 7.18 -6.57 21.66
CA LEU A 520 7.95 -6.23 20.45
C LEU A 520 8.06 -4.71 20.29
N ARG A 521 6.97 -3.99 20.47
CA ARG A 521 6.92 -2.53 20.35
C ARG A 521 7.72 -1.83 21.45
N ALA A 522 7.64 -2.31 22.69
CA ALA A 522 8.42 -1.78 23.80
C ALA A 522 9.93 -1.96 23.56
N CYS A 523 10.36 -3.16 23.10
CA CYS A 523 11.74 -3.42 22.72
C CYS A 523 12.19 -2.48 21.59
N ALA A 524 11.39 -2.35 20.52
CA ALA A 524 11.72 -1.49 19.37
C ALA A 524 11.86 -0.01 19.77
N LYS A 525 10.93 0.51 20.59
CA LYS A 525 10.99 1.89 21.10
C LYS A 525 12.20 2.12 21.98
N PHE A 526 12.52 1.16 22.87
CA PHE A 526 13.69 1.25 23.72
C PHE A 526 14.99 1.23 22.91
N VAL A 527 15.11 0.31 21.95
CA VAL A 527 16.26 0.27 21.04
C VAL A 527 16.37 1.59 20.26
N ALA A 528 15.28 2.12 19.73
CA ALA A 528 15.28 3.40 19.01
C ALA A 528 15.78 4.55 19.91
N ALA A 529 15.26 4.64 21.14
CA ALA A 529 15.65 5.68 22.09
C ALA A 529 17.15 5.61 22.44
N VAL A 530 17.70 4.40 22.62
CA VAL A 530 19.09 4.18 22.98
C VAL A 530 20.05 4.42 21.81
N THR A 531 19.69 3.95 20.62
CA THR A 531 20.55 4.03 19.43
C THR A 531 20.45 5.36 18.69
N GLY A 532 19.44 6.20 19.03
CA GLY A 532 19.12 7.42 18.28
C GLY A 532 18.40 7.17 16.96
N ALA A 533 17.92 5.94 16.74
CA ALA A 533 17.16 5.61 15.55
C ALA A 533 15.75 6.21 15.60
N GLY A 534 15.19 6.59 14.43
CA GLY A 534 13.78 6.90 14.31
C GLY A 534 12.93 5.64 14.48
N PHE A 535 11.87 5.71 15.32
CA PHE A 535 10.89 4.64 15.44
C PHE A 535 9.70 4.93 14.55
N ASP A 536 9.52 4.13 13.51
CA ASP A 536 8.50 4.26 12.48
C ASP A 536 7.48 3.12 12.62
N GLU A 537 6.34 3.39 13.21
CA GLU A 537 5.25 2.42 13.29
C GLU A 537 4.34 2.57 12.06
N ILE A 538 4.37 1.58 11.18
CA ILE A 538 3.56 1.56 9.96
C ILE A 538 2.13 1.17 10.35
N PRO A 539 1.11 2.01 10.07
CA PRO A 539 -0.28 1.62 10.29
C PRO A 539 -0.62 0.33 9.54
N ASP A 540 -1.27 -0.61 10.21
CA ASP A 540 -1.55 -1.96 9.70
C ASP A 540 -2.71 -2.02 8.68
N THR A 541 -3.50 -0.94 8.58
CA THR A 541 -4.54 -0.78 7.56
C THR A 541 -4.49 0.61 6.95
N SER A 542 -5.16 0.80 5.83
CA SER A 542 -5.11 2.02 5.04
C SER A 542 -5.32 3.29 5.89
N ASN A 543 -6.45 3.40 6.58
CA ASN A 543 -6.84 4.61 7.30
C ASN A 543 -6.80 4.45 8.84
N ALA A 544 -5.94 3.55 9.34
CA ALA A 544 -5.79 3.30 10.79
C ALA A 544 -5.43 4.58 11.58
N ALA A 545 -4.61 5.46 11.01
CA ALA A 545 -4.25 6.72 11.66
C ALA A 545 -5.47 7.61 11.91
N ALA A 546 -6.42 7.67 10.98
CA ALA A 546 -7.69 8.38 11.17
C ALA A 546 -8.58 7.64 12.18
N ALA A 547 -8.66 6.31 12.11
CA ALA A 547 -9.46 5.51 13.04
C ALA A 547 -9.07 5.76 14.50
N TRP A 548 -7.77 5.78 14.80
CA TRP A 548 -7.25 6.12 16.12
C TRP A 548 -7.61 7.56 16.52
N ARG A 549 -7.43 8.54 15.64
CA ARG A 549 -7.73 9.95 15.90
C ARG A 549 -9.22 10.19 16.14
N MET A 550 -10.07 9.50 15.39
CA MET A 550 -11.54 9.59 15.53
C MET A 550 -12.11 8.71 16.65
N GLY A 551 -11.25 8.02 17.40
CA GLY A 551 -11.65 7.23 18.56
C GLY A 551 -12.42 5.97 18.23
N ALA A 552 -12.16 5.35 17.04
CA ALA A 552 -12.67 4.02 16.71
C ALA A 552 -11.87 2.93 17.44
N VAL A 553 -11.69 3.12 18.74
CA VAL A 553 -11.03 2.23 19.70
C VAL A 553 -11.78 2.29 21.05
N PRO A 554 -11.80 1.22 21.86
CA PRO A 554 -12.69 1.15 23.02
C PRO A 554 -12.30 2.07 24.19
N HIS A 555 -11.03 2.41 24.32
CA HIS A 555 -10.45 3.09 25.48
C HIS A 555 -10.25 4.61 25.27
N ARG A 556 -10.43 5.11 24.06
CA ARG A 556 -10.27 6.53 23.72
C ARG A 556 -11.38 7.00 22.77
N SER A 557 -11.77 8.26 22.91
CA SER A 557 -12.67 8.96 22.01
C SER A 557 -11.88 9.89 21.07
N VAL A 558 -12.57 10.76 20.34
CA VAL A 558 -12.01 11.72 19.37
C VAL A 558 -10.82 12.49 19.97
N GLY A 559 -9.76 12.65 19.19
CA GLY A 559 -8.53 13.32 19.62
C GLY A 559 -7.74 12.59 20.72
N GLY A 560 -8.10 11.34 21.03
CA GLY A 560 -7.42 10.52 22.04
C GLY A 560 -7.88 10.77 23.48
N VAL A 561 -9.03 11.41 23.68
CA VAL A 561 -9.62 11.61 25.01
C VAL A 561 -9.91 10.25 25.65
N SER A 562 -9.38 10.02 26.85
CA SER A 562 -9.60 8.77 27.60
C SER A 562 -11.06 8.56 27.96
N VAL A 563 -11.55 7.35 27.82
CA VAL A 563 -12.92 6.94 28.18
C VAL A 563 -12.90 6.42 29.63
N ALA A 564 -13.80 6.92 30.45
CA ALA A 564 -13.85 6.57 31.89
C ALA A 564 -14.00 5.06 32.12
N THR A 565 -14.83 4.41 31.32
CA THR A 565 -15.02 2.96 31.35
C THR A 565 -14.74 2.43 29.92
N PRO A 566 -13.51 1.93 29.64
CA PRO A 566 -13.20 1.35 28.36
C PRO A 566 -14.15 0.20 27.99
N GLY A 567 -14.54 0.15 26.72
CA GLY A 567 -15.31 -0.96 26.17
C GLY A 567 -14.43 -2.16 25.85
N LEU A 568 -15.02 -3.16 25.20
CA LEU A 568 -14.32 -4.33 24.71
C LEU A 568 -13.61 -3.99 23.37
N ASN A 569 -12.37 -4.45 23.24
CA ASN A 569 -11.67 -4.41 21.95
C ASN A 569 -12.19 -5.48 20.97
N ALA A 570 -11.72 -5.47 19.72
CA ALA A 570 -12.19 -6.39 18.68
C ALA A 570 -12.08 -7.87 19.10
N ARG A 571 -10.96 -8.25 19.72
CA ARG A 571 -10.74 -9.62 20.22
C ARG A 571 -11.73 -9.96 21.34
N GLN A 572 -11.86 -9.09 22.32
CA GLN A 572 -12.77 -9.31 23.45
C GLN A 572 -14.24 -9.37 23.02
N MET A 573 -14.66 -8.57 22.01
CA MET A 573 -16.02 -8.65 21.47
C MET A 573 -16.33 -10.01 20.83
N ILE A 574 -15.32 -10.71 20.35
CA ILE A 574 -15.45 -12.05 19.79
C ILE A 574 -15.38 -13.12 20.88
N GLU A 575 -14.45 -13.00 21.84
CA GLU A 575 -14.33 -13.93 22.98
C GLU A 575 -15.55 -13.84 23.94
N GLN A 576 -16.18 -12.67 24.01
CA GLN A 576 -17.39 -12.38 24.77
C GLN A 576 -18.48 -11.88 23.82
N PRO A 577 -19.20 -12.76 23.10
CA PRO A 577 -20.11 -12.37 22.04
C PRO A 577 -21.18 -11.35 22.48
N ARG A 578 -21.43 -10.35 21.62
CA ARG A 578 -22.48 -9.34 21.82
C ARG A 578 -23.79 -9.79 21.17
N ARG A 579 -24.90 -9.23 21.61
CA ARG A 579 -26.23 -9.49 21.02
C ARG A 579 -26.49 -8.72 19.73
N ALA A 580 -25.83 -7.57 19.57
CA ALA A 580 -25.87 -6.85 18.30
C ALA A 580 -24.47 -6.54 17.80
N TYR A 581 -24.26 -6.63 16.50
CA TYR A 581 -23.03 -6.19 15.84
C TYR A 581 -23.35 -5.24 14.68
N ILE A 582 -22.54 -4.19 14.55
CA ILE A 582 -22.41 -3.41 13.31
C ILE A 582 -21.07 -3.77 12.70
N LEU A 583 -21.09 -4.38 11.52
CA LEU A 583 -19.93 -4.63 10.67
C LEU A 583 -19.90 -3.54 9.59
N CYS A 584 -19.00 -2.58 9.72
CA CYS A 584 -18.87 -1.48 8.77
C CYS A 584 -17.61 -1.62 7.94
N ALA A 585 -17.75 -1.69 6.61
CA ALA A 585 -16.65 -1.91 5.67
C ALA A 585 -15.73 -3.11 6.06
N ALA A 586 -16.28 -4.11 6.74
CA ALA A 586 -15.58 -5.28 7.27
C ALA A 586 -16.24 -6.58 6.82
N GLU A 587 -15.42 -7.56 6.48
CA GLU A 587 -15.80 -8.94 6.21
C GLU A 587 -15.17 -9.87 7.26
N ILE A 588 -15.65 -11.10 7.35
CA ILE A 588 -15.08 -12.11 8.27
C ILE A 588 -13.62 -12.39 7.97
N ASN A 589 -13.23 -12.30 6.70
CA ASN A 589 -11.86 -12.45 6.22
C ASN A 589 -10.88 -11.38 6.75
N ASP A 590 -11.39 -10.30 7.33
CA ASP A 590 -10.57 -9.21 7.88
C ASP A 590 -10.13 -9.46 9.34
N PHE A 591 -10.59 -10.54 9.95
CA PHE A 591 -10.30 -10.86 11.35
C PHE A 591 -9.16 -11.87 11.50
N ALA A 592 -8.37 -11.71 12.57
CA ALA A 592 -7.32 -12.68 12.94
C ALA A 592 -7.85 -13.95 13.63
N LEU A 593 -9.08 -13.94 14.13
CA LEU A 593 -9.62 -14.99 15.00
C LEU A 593 -10.47 -16.05 14.27
N GLY A 594 -10.48 -16.00 12.93
CA GLY A 594 -11.04 -17.06 12.08
C GLY A 594 -12.41 -17.59 12.52
N ASN A 595 -12.47 -18.85 12.85
CA ASN A 595 -13.70 -19.55 13.20
C ASN A 595 -14.42 -18.99 14.44
N HIS A 596 -13.67 -18.49 15.42
CA HIS A 596 -14.28 -17.87 16.61
C HIS A 596 -15.15 -16.65 16.25
N VAL A 597 -14.82 -15.95 15.17
CA VAL A 597 -15.61 -14.81 14.67
C VAL A 597 -16.96 -15.30 14.12
N LEU A 598 -16.95 -16.38 13.34
CA LEU A 598 -18.20 -16.98 12.81
C LEU A 598 -19.12 -17.41 13.95
N GLU A 599 -18.59 -18.17 14.93
CA GLU A 599 -19.34 -18.65 16.08
C GLU A 599 -19.87 -17.51 16.96
N ALA A 600 -19.07 -16.46 17.17
CA ALA A 600 -19.45 -15.30 17.99
C ALA A 600 -20.57 -14.50 17.33
N ILE A 601 -20.43 -14.17 16.05
CA ILE A 601 -21.41 -13.36 15.31
C ILE A 601 -22.71 -14.15 15.08
N ALA A 602 -22.63 -15.47 14.86
CA ALA A 602 -23.82 -16.32 14.72
C ALA A 602 -24.69 -16.38 15.98
N LYS A 603 -24.17 -16.03 17.16
CA LYS A 603 -24.94 -15.95 18.41
C LYS A 603 -25.69 -14.64 18.59
N ALA A 604 -25.47 -13.65 17.73
CA ALA A 604 -26.09 -12.34 17.85
C ALA A 604 -27.56 -12.38 17.40
N ASP A 605 -28.39 -11.62 18.11
CA ASP A 605 -29.81 -11.44 17.77
C ASP A 605 -29.97 -10.50 16.57
N CYS A 606 -29.00 -9.58 16.34
CA CYS A 606 -29.01 -8.65 15.21
C CYS A 606 -27.59 -8.38 14.71
N VAL A 607 -27.34 -8.69 13.43
CA VAL A 607 -26.09 -8.38 12.72
C VAL A 607 -26.39 -7.41 11.59
N ILE A 608 -25.86 -6.21 11.68
CA ILE A 608 -26.04 -5.11 10.74
C ILE A 608 -24.76 -4.99 9.91
N VAL A 609 -24.88 -5.14 8.61
CA VAL A 609 -23.77 -4.96 7.66
C VAL A 609 -23.95 -3.63 6.94
N ILE A 610 -23.00 -2.69 7.13
CA ILE A 610 -22.86 -1.47 6.33
C ILE A 610 -21.66 -1.71 5.43
N GLY A 611 -21.90 -2.19 4.22
CA GLY A 611 -20.82 -2.68 3.39
C GLY A 611 -21.08 -2.63 1.91
N SER A 612 -20.00 -2.65 1.13
CA SER A 612 -20.07 -2.55 -0.33
C SER A 612 -20.19 -3.92 -1.01
N PHE A 613 -19.88 -4.98 -0.29
CA PHE A 613 -19.92 -6.36 -0.80
C PHE A 613 -20.63 -7.29 0.17
N VAL A 614 -21.19 -8.36 -0.36
CA VAL A 614 -21.84 -9.41 0.41
C VAL A 614 -21.39 -10.76 -0.16
N ASN A 615 -20.67 -11.52 0.62
CA ASN A 615 -20.31 -12.90 0.30
C ASN A 615 -21.28 -13.90 0.97
N PRO A 616 -21.26 -15.18 0.62
CA PRO A 616 -22.16 -16.19 1.21
C PRO A 616 -22.05 -16.31 2.74
N THR A 617 -20.85 -16.08 3.29
CA THR A 617 -20.62 -16.13 4.74
C THR A 617 -21.37 -14.99 5.44
N LEU A 618 -21.24 -13.76 4.93
CA LEU A 618 -21.97 -12.61 5.46
C LEU A 618 -23.49 -12.76 5.27
N GLU A 619 -23.95 -13.30 4.14
CA GLU A 619 -25.40 -13.59 3.93
C GLU A 619 -25.96 -14.56 4.97
N THR A 620 -25.16 -15.53 5.39
CA THR A 620 -25.59 -16.48 6.43
C THR A 620 -25.75 -15.77 7.78
N LEU A 621 -24.81 -14.90 8.16
CA LEU A 621 -24.72 -14.29 9.47
C LEU A 621 -25.57 -13.01 9.61
N ALA A 622 -25.68 -12.20 8.56
CA ALA A 622 -26.34 -10.91 8.61
C ALA A 622 -27.85 -10.99 8.72
N HIS A 623 -28.45 -9.98 9.39
CA HIS A 623 -29.89 -9.78 9.51
C HIS A 623 -30.36 -8.60 8.63
N VAL A 624 -29.50 -7.62 8.41
CA VAL A 624 -29.74 -6.50 7.50
C VAL A 624 -28.46 -6.11 6.78
N ILE A 625 -28.58 -5.78 5.49
CA ILE A 625 -27.50 -5.30 4.63
C ILE A 625 -27.87 -3.91 4.16
N LEU A 626 -27.04 -2.94 4.49
CA LEU A 626 -27.13 -1.55 4.06
C LEU A 626 -26.01 -1.27 3.05
N PRO A 627 -26.31 -1.13 1.75
CA PRO A 627 -25.29 -1.01 0.72
C PRO A 627 -24.55 0.32 0.81
N SER A 628 -23.24 0.28 1.08
CA SER A 628 -22.39 1.46 1.15
C SER A 628 -21.54 1.64 -0.10
N ALA A 629 -21.27 2.90 -0.43
CA ALA A 629 -20.38 3.29 -1.51
C ALA A 629 -18.92 2.92 -1.18
N LEU A 630 -18.17 2.55 -2.21
CA LEU A 630 -16.71 2.39 -2.12
C LEU A 630 -16.01 3.76 -2.19
N PRO A 631 -14.75 3.89 -1.72
CA PRO A 631 -14.02 5.15 -1.75
C PRO A 631 -14.04 5.89 -3.10
N PRO A 632 -13.93 5.25 -4.28
CA PRO A 632 -14.07 5.94 -5.56
C PRO A 632 -15.46 6.48 -5.88
N GLU A 633 -16.50 6.02 -5.18
CA GLU A 633 -17.91 6.38 -5.42
C GLU A 633 -18.43 7.50 -4.50
N THR A 634 -17.60 7.96 -3.55
CA THR A 634 -18.00 8.94 -2.53
C THR A 634 -16.86 9.90 -2.19
N GLU A 635 -17.18 11.01 -1.56
CA GLU A 635 -16.24 11.87 -0.86
C GLU A 635 -15.77 11.21 0.45
N GLY A 636 -14.55 11.51 0.87
CA GLY A 636 -13.99 11.00 2.12
C GLY A 636 -12.59 11.54 2.45
N THR A 637 -12.23 11.48 3.72
CA THR A 637 -10.93 11.95 4.25
C THR A 637 -10.12 10.79 4.78
N TYR A 638 -8.82 10.81 4.44
CA TYR A 638 -7.85 9.79 4.79
C TYR A 638 -6.60 10.42 5.41
N VAL A 639 -6.00 9.73 6.40
CA VAL A 639 -4.79 10.18 7.08
C VAL A 639 -3.70 9.17 6.86
N ASN A 640 -2.62 9.57 6.18
CA ASN A 640 -1.54 8.66 5.84
C ASN A 640 -0.61 8.36 7.02
N ALA A 641 0.38 7.50 6.81
CA ALA A 641 1.38 7.10 7.81
C ALA A 641 2.24 8.26 8.33
N GLU A 642 2.35 9.37 7.61
CA GLU A 642 3.02 10.59 8.08
C GLU A 642 2.10 11.49 8.90
N GLY A 643 0.79 11.22 8.89
CA GLY A 643 -0.24 12.07 9.47
C GLY A 643 -0.77 13.14 8.51
N ILE A 644 -0.42 13.07 7.23
CA ILE A 644 -0.92 13.99 6.20
C ILE A 644 -2.38 13.65 5.89
N VAL A 645 -3.24 14.66 5.94
CA VAL A 645 -4.67 14.55 5.63
C VAL A 645 -4.88 14.73 4.14
N GLN A 646 -5.55 13.79 3.50
CA GLN A 646 -5.93 13.84 2.08
C GLN A 646 -7.43 13.65 1.93
N THR A 647 -8.11 14.60 1.29
CA THR A 647 -9.55 14.51 1.01
C THR A 647 -9.76 14.16 -0.46
N VAL A 648 -10.64 13.22 -0.73
CA VAL A 648 -11.02 12.80 -2.08
C VAL A 648 -12.48 13.15 -2.36
N GLN A 649 -12.78 13.29 -3.65
CA GLN A 649 -14.14 13.48 -4.16
C GLN A 649 -14.55 12.22 -4.94
N ALA A 650 -15.84 11.99 -5.09
CA ALA A 650 -16.32 10.89 -5.89
C ALA A 650 -15.78 10.96 -7.32
N ALA A 651 -15.07 9.92 -7.75
CA ALA A 651 -14.54 9.79 -9.10
C ALA A 651 -15.53 9.05 -10.02
N THR A 652 -16.30 8.12 -9.49
CA THR A 652 -17.27 7.27 -10.20
C THR A 652 -18.69 7.48 -9.66
N LYS A 653 -19.66 6.89 -10.30
CA LYS A 653 -21.06 6.94 -9.84
C LYS A 653 -21.40 5.64 -9.14
N ALA A 654 -21.89 5.72 -7.91
CA ALA A 654 -22.54 4.60 -7.24
C ALA A 654 -23.87 4.24 -7.89
N SER A 655 -24.33 2.99 -7.69
CA SER A 655 -25.68 2.56 -8.06
C SER A 655 -26.75 3.39 -7.32
N VAL A 656 -27.96 3.47 -7.89
CA VAL A 656 -29.03 4.37 -7.43
C VAL A 656 -29.38 4.19 -5.94
N ASP A 657 -29.37 2.95 -5.45
CA ASP A 657 -29.72 2.65 -4.05
C ASP A 657 -28.50 2.53 -3.11
N VAL A 658 -27.28 2.68 -3.62
CA VAL A 658 -26.08 2.72 -2.80
C VAL A 658 -25.89 4.12 -2.20
N ARG A 659 -25.51 4.20 -0.95
CA ARG A 659 -25.29 5.47 -0.23
C ARG A 659 -23.87 5.51 0.36
N ALA A 660 -23.29 6.72 0.48
CA ALA A 660 -22.11 6.93 1.28
C ALA A 660 -22.36 6.46 2.74
N CYS A 661 -21.40 5.83 3.37
CA CYS A 661 -21.57 5.30 4.73
C CYS A 661 -21.94 6.41 5.72
N TRP A 662 -21.30 7.60 5.62
CA TRP A 662 -21.64 8.75 6.45
C TRP A 662 -23.11 9.18 6.34
N ARG A 663 -23.75 9.04 5.14
CA ARG A 663 -25.18 9.34 4.95
C ARG A 663 -26.07 8.32 5.64
N ILE A 664 -25.69 7.04 5.58
CA ILE A 664 -26.41 5.96 6.28
C ILE A 664 -26.37 6.23 7.79
N LEU A 665 -25.17 6.51 8.33
CA LEU A 665 -24.96 6.78 9.75
C LEU A 665 -25.68 8.06 10.21
N ARG A 666 -25.68 9.11 9.39
CA ARG A 666 -26.42 10.35 9.69
C ARG A 666 -27.90 10.08 9.87
N VAL A 667 -28.50 9.32 8.97
CA VAL A 667 -29.94 8.99 9.05
C VAL A 667 -30.22 8.09 10.24
N LEU A 668 -29.43 7.03 10.46
CA LEU A 668 -29.57 6.14 11.62
C LEU A 668 -29.46 6.90 12.95
N GLY A 669 -28.44 7.76 13.08
CA GLY A 669 -28.24 8.55 14.30
C GLY A 669 -29.40 9.51 14.59
N ALA A 670 -29.91 10.19 13.55
CA ALA A 670 -31.08 11.07 13.65
C ALA A 670 -32.35 10.29 14.06
N GLU A 671 -32.63 9.14 13.44
CA GLU A 671 -33.79 8.27 13.75
C GLU A 671 -33.69 7.66 15.15
N MET A 672 -32.47 7.45 15.68
CA MET A 672 -32.26 7.03 17.06
C MET A 672 -32.36 8.19 18.07
N GLY A 673 -32.44 9.43 17.60
CA GLY A 673 -32.50 10.64 18.43
C GLY A 673 -31.14 11.02 19.04
N LEU A 674 -30.04 10.60 18.43
CA LEU A 674 -28.69 10.88 18.96
C LEU A 674 -28.24 12.30 18.60
N PRO A 675 -27.50 12.98 19.49
CA PRO A 675 -26.97 14.31 19.22
C PRO A 675 -25.85 14.24 18.16
N GLY A 676 -25.68 15.34 17.37
CA GLY A 676 -24.61 15.47 16.39
C GLY A 676 -24.85 14.75 15.05
N PHE A 677 -26.11 14.42 14.73
CA PHE A 677 -26.50 13.82 13.44
C PHE A 677 -27.48 14.71 12.62
N VAL A 678 -27.48 16.01 12.89
CA VAL A 678 -28.41 16.99 12.24
C VAL A 678 -27.73 17.88 11.19
N PHE A 679 -26.54 17.52 10.73
CA PHE A 679 -25.88 18.23 9.62
C PHE A 679 -26.58 17.97 8.28
N ASN A 680 -26.51 18.93 7.34
CA ASN A 680 -27.27 18.89 6.09
C ASN A 680 -26.49 18.24 4.95
N ASP A 681 -25.19 18.49 4.88
CA ASP A 681 -24.33 18.05 3.79
C ASP A 681 -22.93 17.61 4.27
N TYR A 682 -22.11 17.20 3.31
CA TYR A 682 -20.74 16.76 3.57
C TYR A 682 -19.84 17.91 4.07
N ALA A 683 -20.08 19.15 3.61
CA ALA A 683 -19.22 20.27 3.98
C ALA A 683 -19.32 20.59 5.48
N GLU A 684 -20.51 20.52 6.06
CA GLU A 684 -20.71 20.69 7.51
C GLU A 684 -19.99 19.58 8.31
N LEU A 685 -20.15 18.32 7.88
CA LEU A 685 -19.46 17.18 8.50
C LEU A 685 -17.93 17.31 8.37
N HIS A 686 -17.43 17.70 7.20
CA HIS A 686 -16.00 17.84 6.94
C HIS A 686 -15.38 18.99 7.74
N ALA A 687 -16.10 20.08 7.97
CA ALA A 687 -15.64 21.17 8.83
C ALA A 687 -15.45 20.68 10.28
N GLU A 688 -16.42 19.97 10.84
CA GLU A 688 -16.32 19.34 12.17
C GLU A 688 -15.18 18.32 12.24
N LEU A 689 -15.05 17.48 11.21
CA LEU A 689 -13.94 16.51 11.11
C LEU A 689 -12.58 17.18 11.10
N THR A 690 -12.44 18.31 10.40
CA THR A 690 -11.17 19.05 10.33
C THR A 690 -10.75 19.54 11.70
N GLU A 691 -11.68 20.05 12.50
CA GLU A 691 -11.41 20.42 13.89
C GLU A 691 -11.03 19.20 14.74
N ALA A 692 -11.76 18.09 14.59
CA ALA A 692 -11.50 16.85 15.31
C ALA A 692 -10.10 16.26 14.98
N LEU A 693 -9.67 16.31 13.72
CA LEU A 693 -8.35 15.84 13.30
C LEU A 693 -7.20 16.70 13.84
N ALA A 694 -7.43 17.95 14.19
CA ALA A 694 -6.43 18.82 14.80
C ALA A 694 -6.18 18.50 16.30
N LEU A 695 -7.07 17.76 16.93
CA LEU A 695 -6.95 17.41 18.35
C LEU A 695 -5.84 16.37 18.59
N ASN A 696 -5.08 16.58 19.66
CA ASN A 696 -4.14 15.60 20.21
C ASN A 696 -4.17 15.71 21.75
N LEU A 697 -5.11 15.00 22.35
CA LEU A 697 -5.38 14.99 23.79
C LEU A 697 -4.98 13.66 24.44
N ALA A 698 -4.32 12.76 23.66
CA ALA A 698 -3.88 11.47 24.17
C ALA A 698 -2.79 11.65 25.23
N GLN A 699 -3.00 11.03 26.37
CA GLN A 699 -2.02 10.94 27.45
C GLN A 699 -1.59 9.47 27.59
N PRO A 700 -0.42 9.08 27.06
CA PRO A 700 0.08 7.72 27.21
C PRO A 700 0.32 7.40 28.69
N GLY A 701 -0.28 6.31 29.16
CA GLY A 701 -0.07 5.76 30.49
C GLY A 701 1.07 4.73 30.51
N VAL A 702 1.15 3.99 31.59
CA VAL A 702 2.04 2.83 31.74
C VAL A 702 1.24 1.56 31.48
N CYS A 703 1.86 0.54 30.90
CA CYS A 703 1.28 -0.79 30.73
C CYS A 703 2.14 -1.86 31.40
N GLU A 704 1.53 -2.96 31.76
CA GLU A 704 2.25 -4.16 32.19
C GLU A 704 2.56 -5.01 30.97
N LEU A 705 3.85 -5.34 30.81
CA LEU A 705 4.30 -6.23 29.73
C LEU A 705 4.42 -7.66 30.25
N SER A 706 3.85 -8.59 29.50
CA SER A 706 3.98 -10.02 29.77
C SER A 706 4.29 -10.80 28.50
N VAL A 707 5.08 -11.84 28.65
CA VAL A 707 5.33 -12.80 27.57
C VAL A 707 4.53 -14.06 27.90
N PRO A 708 3.65 -14.53 27.01
CA PRO A 708 2.97 -15.79 27.20
C PRO A 708 3.97 -16.93 27.42
N ALA A 709 3.67 -17.86 28.34
CA ALA A 709 4.50 -19.03 28.53
C ALA A 709 4.63 -19.81 27.23
N ARG A 710 5.84 -20.32 26.95
CA ARG A 710 6.03 -21.20 25.80
C ARG A 710 5.19 -22.46 25.99
N SER A 711 4.43 -22.81 24.97
CA SER A 711 3.74 -24.09 24.95
C SER A 711 4.79 -25.22 24.89
N HIS A 712 4.62 -26.23 25.75
CA HIS A 712 5.41 -27.45 25.74
C HIS A 712 4.78 -28.53 24.84
N GLU A 713 3.69 -28.22 24.16
CA GLU A 713 3.04 -29.13 23.24
C GLU A 713 3.96 -29.46 22.06
N ARG A 714 3.88 -30.71 21.60
CA ARG A 714 4.59 -31.14 20.41
C ARG A 714 3.81 -30.67 19.17
N GLY A 715 4.43 -29.95 18.26
CA GLY A 715 3.82 -29.49 17.03
C GLY A 715 4.65 -28.40 16.37
N LEU A 716 4.10 -27.81 15.31
CA LEU A 716 4.68 -26.68 14.60
C LEU A 716 3.91 -25.40 14.95
N VAL A 717 4.60 -24.27 14.98
CA VAL A 717 3.98 -22.98 15.29
C VAL A 717 3.38 -22.36 14.05
N LEU A 718 2.07 -22.09 14.08
CA LEU A 718 1.37 -21.42 12.99
C LEU A 718 1.77 -19.95 12.87
N GLN A 719 2.00 -19.52 11.63
CA GLN A 719 2.12 -18.12 11.22
C GLN A 719 1.10 -17.88 10.11
N ALA A 720 0.01 -17.21 10.44
CA ALA A 720 -0.98 -16.75 9.46
C ALA A 720 -0.57 -15.38 8.94
N LEU A 721 -0.27 -15.26 7.64
CA LEU A 721 0.20 -14.01 7.02
C LEU A 721 -0.83 -13.52 5.99
N THR A 722 -1.20 -12.25 6.09
CA THR A 722 -2.09 -11.63 5.09
C THR A 722 -1.31 -11.35 3.81
N SER A 723 -1.82 -11.82 2.67
CA SER A 723 -1.21 -11.56 1.37
C SER A 723 -1.52 -10.13 0.90
N ILE A 724 -0.65 -9.60 0.04
CA ILE A 724 -0.78 -8.26 -0.56
C ILE A 724 -2.14 -8.01 -1.23
N TYR A 725 -2.77 -9.04 -1.82
CA TYR A 725 -4.06 -8.92 -2.51
C TYR A 725 -5.24 -9.48 -1.71
N SER A 726 -5.04 -9.76 -0.40
CA SER A 726 -6.10 -10.23 0.51
C SER A 726 -6.38 -9.25 1.65
N THR A 727 -5.73 -8.07 1.65
CA THR A 727 -5.77 -7.11 2.76
C THR A 727 -7.14 -6.50 2.98
N ASP A 728 -7.99 -6.41 1.96
CA ASP A 728 -9.34 -5.86 2.06
C ASP A 728 -10.32 -6.48 1.05
N ALA A 729 -11.60 -6.18 1.21
CA ALA A 729 -12.69 -6.74 0.40
C ALA A 729 -12.62 -6.37 -1.08
N VAL A 730 -12.04 -5.21 -1.41
CA VAL A 730 -11.89 -4.72 -2.79
C VAL A 730 -10.83 -5.54 -3.52
N LEU A 731 -9.67 -5.71 -2.90
CA LEU A 731 -8.56 -6.48 -3.49
C LEU A 731 -8.93 -7.96 -3.70
N ARG A 732 -9.65 -8.56 -2.75
CA ARG A 732 -10.14 -9.94 -2.90
C ARG A 732 -11.03 -10.14 -4.12
N ARG A 733 -11.61 -9.06 -4.69
CA ARG A 733 -12.51 -9.08 -5.86
C ARG A 733 -11.90 -8.50 -7.13
N SER A 734 -10.63 -8.15 -7.13
CA SER A 734 -9.92 -7.78 -8.35
C SER A 734 -9.41 -9.04 -9.05
N ALA A 735 -10.12 -9.48 -10.09
CA ALA A 735 -9.84 -10.74 -10.77
C ALA A 735 -8.42 -10.78 -11.36
N ALA A 736 -7.95 -9.67 -11.95
CA ALA A 736 -6.62 -9.60 -12.51
C ALA A 736 -5.53 -9.73 -11.45
N LEU A 737 -5.70 -9.11 -10.27
CA LEU A 737 -4.76 -9.23 -9.16
C LEU A 737 -4.75 -10.66 -8.60
N GLN A 738 -5.91 -11.28 -8.43
CA GLN A 738 -6.04 -12.66 -7.93
C GLN A 738 -5.45 -13.70 -8.89
N ALA A 739 -5.33 -13.38 -10.17
CA ALA A 739 -4.73 -14.26 -11.18
C ALA A 739 -3.20 -14.15 -11.26
N THR A 740 -2.57 -13.21 -10.53
CA THR A 740 -1.10 -13.04 -10.53
C THR A 740 -0.38 -14.17 -9.79
N VAL A 741 0.90 -14.34 -10.07
CA VAL A 741 1.74 -15.35 -9.40
C VAL A 741 2.01 -15.05 -7.93
N ILE A 742 1.87 -13.78 -7.49
CA ILE A 742 2.06 -13.36 -6.10
C ILE A 742 0.76 -13.36 -5.28
N ALA A 743 -0.38 -13.64 -5.92
CA ALA A 743 -1.63 -13.81 -5.20
C ALA A 743 -1.56 -15.05 -4.30
N ALA A 744 -2.12 -14.93 -3.10
CA ALA A 744 -2.12 -16.02 -2.14
C ALA A 744 -2.90 -17.24 -2.62
N LYS A 745 -2.33 -18.41 -2.35
CA LYS A 745 -3.00 -19.71 -2.54
C LYS A 745 -3.26 -20.35 -1.18
N PRO A 746 -4.34 -21.13 -1.06
CA PRO A 746 -4.61 -21.88 0.16
C PRO A 746 -3.66 -23.08 0.27
N ALA A 747 -2.48 -22.85 0.86
CA ALA A 747 -1.46 -23.88 1.05
C ALA A 747 -0.81 -23.76 2.44
N VAL A 748 -0.25 -24.86 2.92
CA VAL A 748 0.63 -24.92 4.09
C VAL A 748 2.06 -24.91 3.59
N HIS A 749 2.80 -23.86 3.87
CA HIS A 749 4.22 -23.76 3.54
C HIS A 749 5.07 -24.29 4.68
N LEU A 750 5.94 -25.25 4.40
CA LEU A 750 6.79 -25.97 5.39
C LEU A 750 8.27 -25.89 5.00
N HIS A 751 9.10 -25.71 6.02
CA HIS A 751 10.54 -25.94 5.85
C HIS A 751 10.79 -27.40 5.43
N PRO A 752 11.74 -27.70 4.51
CA PRO A 752 12.02 -29.06 4.05
C PRO A 752 12.27 -30.06 5.18
N ASP A 753 13.00 -29.67 6.23
CA ASP A 753 13.33 -30.54 7.36
C ASP A 753 12.09 -30.89 8.20
N ASP A 754 11.18 -29.93 8.40
CA ASP A 754 9.94 -30.14 9.14
C ASP A 754 8.97 -31.02 8.34
N ALA A 755 8.87 -30.79 7.03
CA ALA A 755 8.07 -31.65 6.13
C ALA A 755 8.55 -33.10 6.15
N LEU A 756 9.88 -33.29 6.13
CA LEU A 756 10.48 -34.62 6.28
C LEU A 756 10.16 -35.22 7.65
N GLY A 757 10.24 -34.41 8.72
CA GLY A 757 9.97 -34.85 10.10
C GLY A 757 8.54 -35.36 10.32
N ILE A 758 7.55 -34.77 9.62
CA ILE A 758 6.14 -35.20 9.68
C ILE A 758 5.74 -36.16 8.54
N GLY A 759 6.66 -36.49 7.64
CA GLY A 759 6.46 -37.47 6.56
C GLY A 759 5.54 -36.99 5.43
N VAL A 760 5.58 -35.71 5.09
CA VAL A 760 4.82 -35.11 3.97
C VAL A 760 5.74 -34.61 2.86
N SER A 761 5.23 -34.64 1.62
CA SER A 761 5.92 -34.10 0.43
C SER A 761 5.13 -32.95 -0.18
N ALA A 762 5.75 -32.23 -1.11
CA ALA A 762 5.05 -31.21 -1.89
C ALA A 762 3.82 -31.78 -2.58
N GLY A 763 2.71 -31.07 -2.53
CA GLY A 763 1.41 -31.47 -3.05
C GLY A 763 0.61 -32.45 -2.15
N ALA A 764 1.19 -32.94 -1.06
CA ALA A 764 0.44 -33.76 -0.10
C ALA A 764 -0.67 -32.92 0.57
N ALA A 765 -1.79 -33.54 0.90
CA ALA A 765 -2.86 -32.89 1.65
C ALA A 765 -2.63 -33.03 3.16
N VAL A 766 -2.80 -31.95 3.90
CA VAL A 766 -2.79 -31.92 5.36
C VAL A 766 -4.08 -31.31 5.88
N THR A 767 -4.50 -31.74 7.07
CA THR A 767 -5.65 -31.19 7.77
C THR A 767 -5.18 -30.14 8.79
N LEU A 768 -5.80 -28.96 8.78
CA LEU A 768 -5.58 -27.87 9.71
C LEU A 768 -6.92 -27.26 10.11
N GLY A 769 -7.39 -27.54 11.35
CA GLY A 769 -8.77 -27.28 11.72
C GLY A 769 -9.75 -28.09 10.85
N SER A 770 -10.73 -27.45 10.26
CA SER A 770 -11.64 -28.04 9.27
C SER A 770 -11.07 -28.00 7.83
N ALA A 771 -10.02 -27.20 7.58
CA ALA A 771 -9.44 -26.99 6.26
C ALA A 771 -8.54 -28.16 5.83
N ILE A 772 -8.61 -28.50 4.56
CA ILE A 772 -7.71 -29.42 3.88
C ILE A 772 -6.87 -28.62 2.91
N LEU A 773 -5.57 -28.53 3.16
CA LEU A 773 -4.66 -27.69 2.43
C LEU A 773 -3.53 -28.52 1.79
N ALA A 774 -3.08 -28.08 0.62
CA ALA A 774 -1.90 -28.65 -0.01
C ALA A 774 -0.63 -28.19 0.70
N VAL A 775 0.38 -29.03 0.74
CA VAL A 775 1.71 -28.71 1.28
C VAL A 775 2.60 -28.14 0.18
N GLU A 776 3.19 -27.00 0.43
CA GLU A 776 4.29 -26.41 -0.35
C GLU A 776 5.58 -26.45 0.47
N ILE A 777 6.67 -26.89 -0.15
CA ILE A 777 7.98 -26.93 0.49
C ILE A 777 8.70 -25.63 0.24
N ASP A 778 8.98 -24.89 1.31
CA ASP A 778 9.50 -23.53 1.24
C ASP A 778 10.62 -23.31 2.26
N ARG A 779 11.82 -22.98 1.77
CA ARG A 779 12.98 -22.72 2.62
C ARG A 779 12.94 -21.37 3.33
N SER A 780 12.05 -20.48 2.92
CA SER A 780 11.84 -19.19 3.59
C SER A 780 11.13 -19.33 4.94
N VAL A 781 10.47 -20.46 5.17
CA VAL A 781 9.78 -20.79 6.43
C VAL A 781 10.81 -21.17 7.49
N PRO A 782 10.77 -20.60 8.70
CA PRO A 782 11.65 -21.00 9.80
C PRO A 782 11.33 -22.40 10.31
N LYS A 783 12.36 -23.14 10.70
CA LYS A 783 12.20 -24.48 11.32
C LYS A 783 11.35 -24.38 12.60
N GLY A 784 10.51 -25.39 12.81
CA GLY A 784 9.59 -25.46 13.94
C GLY A 784 8.32 -24.63 13.75
N GLY A 785 8.16 -23.98 12.58
CA GLY A 785 6.98 -23.21 12.20
C GLY A 785 6.43 -23.59 10.83
N PHE A 786 5.26 -23.08 10.50
CA PHE A 786 4.68 -23.19 9.16
C PHE A 786 3.87 -21.92 8.84
N LEU A 787 3.79 -21.59 7.55
CA LEU A 787 3.05 -20.41 7.07
C LEU A 787 1.77 -20.85 6.37
N VAL A 788 0.72 -20.05 6.56
CA VAL A 788 -0.54 -20.15 5.81
C VAL A 788 -1.01 -18.73 5.45
N ALA A 789 -1.57 -18.58 4.26
CA ALA A 789 -2.20 -17.31 3.87
C ALA A 789 -3.50 -17.09 4.66
N ALA A 790 -3.60 -15.97 5.37
CA ALA A 790 -4.80 -15.50 6.04
C ALA A 790 -5.71 -14.72 5.11
N GLY A 791 -6.99 -14.57 5.50
CA GLY A 791 -7.96 -13.74 4.77
C GLY A 791 -8.57 -14.38 3.53
N LEU A 792 -8.36 -15.69 3.32
CA LEU A 792 -9.02 -16.49 2.26
C LEU A 792 -10.22 -17.24 2.84
N ASP A 793 -11.27 -17.47 2.05
CA ASP A 793 -12.46 -18.22 2.49
C ASP A 793 -12.10 -19.63 2.97
N SER A 794 -11.13 -20.27 2.33
CA SER A 794 -10.64 -21.62 2.70
C SER A 794 -9.80 -21.66 3.97
N THR A 795 -9.40 -20.51 4.50
CA THR A 795 -8.54 -20.39 5.70
C THR A 795 -9.22 -19.62 6.85
N LEU A 796 -10.53 -19.46 6.80
CA LEU A 796 -11.30 -18.77 7.86
C LEU A 796 -11.32 -19.54 9.19
N ASP A 797 -11.14 -20.86 9.14
CA ASP A 797 -11.21 -21.76 10.32
C ASP A 797 -9.81 -22.09 10.90
N LEU A 798 -8.85 -21.20 10.72
CA LEU A 798 -7.51 -21.43 11.23
C LEU A 798 -7.38 -21.03 12.70
N PRO A 799 -6.52 -21.73 13.48
CA PRO A 799 -6.07 -21.22 14.78
C PRO A 799 -5.35 -19.87 14.62
N ILE A 800 -5.21 -19.14 15.73
CA ILE A 800 -4.50 -17.84 15.71
C ILE A 800 -3.00 -18.03 15.50
N THR A 801 -2.34 -17.04 14.92
CA THR A 801 -0.87 -16.97 14.82
C THR A 801 -0.22 -17.19 16.19
N GLY A 802 0.83 -18.01 16.22
CA GLY A 802 1.54 -18.38 17.44
C GLY A 802 1.02 -19.67 18.11
N SER A 803 -0.12 -20.22 17.67
CA SER A 803 -0.63 -21.51 18.13
C SER A 803 0.29 -22.66 17.73
N VAL A 804 0.50 -23.61 18.63
CA VAL A 804 1.18 -24.89 18.33
C VAL A 804 0.16 -25.87 17.75
N VAL A 805 0.44 -26.40 16.59
CA VAL A 805 -0.49 -27.27 15.85
C VAL A 805 0.20 -28.54 15.38
N GLN A 806 -0.51 -29.66 15.48
CA GLN A 806 -0.10 -30.93 14.89
C GLN A 806 -0.77 -31.05 13.51
N LEU A 807 0.04 -30.96 12.46
CA LEU A 807 -0.44 -31.18 11.09
C LEU A 807 -0.65 -32.70 10.88
N GLN A 808 -1.84 -33.08 10.43
CA GLN A 808 -2.17 -34.49 10.15
C GLN A 808 -2.17 -34.70 8.65
N LYS A 809 -1.36 -35.66 8.20
CA LYS A 809 -1.39 -36.11 6.80
C LYS A 809 -2.73 -36.77 6.54
N ARG A 810 -3.34 -36.44 5.42
CA ARG A 810 -4.58 -37.05 4.95
C ARG A 810 -4.31 -38.24 4.03
#